data_13d9749580ad245efff6927e6eaf9769
#
_entry.id   13d9749580ad245efff6927e6eaf9769
#
_cell.length_a   1.000
_cell.length_b   1.000
_cell.length_c   1.000
_cell.angle_alpha   90.00
_cell.angle_beta   90.00
_cell.angle_gamma   90.00
#
_symmetry.space_group_name_H-M   'P 1'
#
loop_
_entity.id
_entity.type
_entity.pdbx_description
1 polymer ?
#
loop_
_entity_poly.entity_id
_entity_poly.type
_entity_poly.pdbx_seq_one_letter_code
_entity_poly.pdbx_strand_id
1 'polypeptide(L)'
;MLVEVDEHGRAVRVKGDPAHPFTHGGLCVKVAHYEKRTYDPGRLLYPMKRTGRKGEGTFRRISWDEALDTIAGQLSAIAKENPESILPYSYAGTMGLLQGSSMDRRFFHRMGASLLDRTICSTAGMFGTRYTIGASVGTNPETVDQAKYVLIWGSNVITSNIHLWRYILKARSRGARIVTIDPLRTRTAEQSDEHIAIMPGTDGALALGMMHIILRDGLEDQDYIHRHTLGFDELKTRVQEYPASRVSKITGIPETTIERITHEYARNAPAFIRLNYGLQRHAGGGMAVRNIFCLPALVGAWRHPGGGALLSSSGFFKFKNAAIERPDLIQGQPRTINMSRLGETLTNADPPVRAIVVYNSNPAAVAPNQQRVLAGFRREDLFTVVLEHFQTDTADYADILLPATTQLEHFDLHRSYGHTYAMLNAPAIKPVGESKPNTEIFRLLAERMGFEDPYFKDSDEDMAKQALAGVDGITLEQLKEKGWVSIGIADAPFAEGGFPTPSGKCEFYSERLKDFDPLPTYIPPREDRLSNPTLARRFPLSLISPPAHHFLNSTFVNVFHKKETGPTLEIHPADATPRSIEDGSPIEVFNNRGSFLAKAVVTDRTRPSVVSAPSVWWNKLVPGGRNANSTTSEELTDLGGGATFYDNLVDVRVVKD
;
A
#
# COMPACT_ATOMS: atom_id res chain seq x y z
N MET A 1 -17.47 3.40 -11.77
CA MET A 1 -17.49 2.68 -13.08
C MET A 1 -18.93 2.48 -13.49
N LEU A 2 -19.22 2.52 -14.80
CA LEU A 2 -20.48 2.12 -15.40
C LEU A 2 -20.26 0.75 -16.05
N VAL A 3 -21.22 -0.17 -15.91
CA VAL A 3 -21.14 -1.52 -16.45
C VAL A 3 -22.28 -1.70 -17.45
N GLU A 4 -21.96 -2.07 -18.69
CA GLU A 4 -22.94 -2.47 -19.69
C GLU A 4 -23.22 -3.96 -19.52
N VAL A 5 -24.51 -4.31 -19.39
CA VAL A 5 -24.99 -5.68 -19.17
C VAL A 5 -25.89 -6.06 -20.34
N ASP A 6 -25.71 -7.24 -20.91
CA ASP A 6 -26.54 -7.75 -21.99
C ASP A 6 -27.90 -8.30 -21.48
N GLU A 7 -28.74 -8.75 -22.41
CA GLU A 7 -30.07 -9.32 -22.13
C GLU A 7 -30.04 -10.59 -21.26
N HIS A 8 -28.88 -11.25 -21.19
CA HIS A 8 -28.66 -12.44 -20.35
C HIS A 8 -28.09 -12.11 -18.97
N GLY A 9 -27.95 -10.82 -18.63
CA GLY A 9 -27.39 -10.39 -17.35
C GLY A 9 -25.86 -10.50 -17.27
N ARG A 10 -25.14 -10.57 -18.41
CA ARG A 10 -23.70 -10.69 -18.47
C ARG A 10 -23.05 -9.30 -18.67
N ALA A 11 -22.05 -8.94 -17.88
CA ALA A 11 -21.28 -7.72 -18.09
C ALA A 11 -20.44 -7.84 -19.38
N VAL A 12 -20.69 -6.96 -20.35
CA VAL A 12 -20.01 -6.96 -21.65
C VAL A 12 -18.96 -5.86 -21.77
N ARG A 13 -19.08 -4.81 -20.96
CA ARG A 13 -18.14 -3.69 -20.99
C ARG A 13 -18.13 -2.91 -19.69
N VAL A 14 -16.95 -2.47 -19.28
CA VAL A 14 -16.75 -1.53 -18.17
C VAL A 14 -16.29 -0.17 -18.72
N LYS A 15 -16.94 0.91 -18.27
CA LYS A 15 -16.62 2.30 -18.63
C LYS A 15 -16.43 3.16 -17.39
N GLY A 16 -15.63 4.21 -17.48
CA GLY A 16 -15.61 5.26 -16.47
C GLY A 16 -16.88 6.10 -16.53
N ASP A 17 -17.30 6.62 -15.39
CA ASP A 17 -18.42 7.54 -15.30
C ASP A 17 -17.97 8.96 -15.65
N PRO A 18 -18.41 9.55 -16.78
CA PRO A 18 -18.04 10.90 -17.16
C PRO A 18 -18.60 11.99 -16.22
N ALA A 19 -19.66 11.68 -15.48
CA ALA A 19 -20.26 12.60 -14.51
C ALA A 19 -19.46 12.67 -13.18
N HIS A 20 -18.56 11.71 -12.92
CA HIS A 20 -17.77 11.73 -11.69
C HIS A 20 -16.76 12.91 -11.73
N PRO A 21 -16.84 13.88 -10.78
CA PRO A 21 -16.11 15.16 -10.87
C PRO A 21 -14.59 15.02 -10.89
N PHE A 22 -14.02 14.04 -10.18
CA PHE A 22 -12.58 13.85 -10.11
C PHE A 22 -12.02 13.01 -11.27
N THR A 23 -12.72 11.93 -11.66
CA THR A 23 -12.21 10.99 -12.67
C THR A 23 -12.60 11.36 -14.11
N HIS A 24 -13.70 12.10 -14.30
CA HIS A 24 -14.24 12.51 -15.62
C HIS A 24 -14.26 11.36 -16.64
N GLY A 25 -14.69 10.17 -16.20
CA GLY A 25 -14.75 8.99 -17.06
C GLY A 25 -13.41 8.27 -17.31
N GLY A 26 -12.32 8.72 -16.69
CA GLY A 26 -11.02 8.06 -16.80
C GLY A 26 -11.01 6.70 -16.08
N LEU A 27 -10.38 5.69 -16.69
CA LEU A 27 -10.05 4.40 -16.08
C LEU A 27 -8.58 4.10 -16.31
N CYS A 28 -7.93 3.46 -15.35
CA CYS A 28 -6.58 2.95 -15.54
C CYS A 28 -6.60 1.65 -16.36
N VAL A 29 -5.47 1.31 -16.98
CA VAL A 29 -5.32 0.11 -17.83
C VAL A 29 -5.70 -1.19 -17.12
N LYS A 30 -5.59 -1.25 -15.79
CA LYS A 30 -5.89 -2.44 -14.98
C LYS A 30 -7.39 -2.74 -14.90
N VAL A 31 -8.23 -1.71 -14.87
CA VAL A 31 -9.69 -1.86 -14.70
C VAL A 31 -10.49 -1.58 -15.96
N ALA A 32 -9.86 -1.08 -17.03
CA ALA A 32 -10.53 -0.74 -18.29
C ALA A 32 -11.25 -1.95 -18.96
N HIS A 33 -10.90 -3.19 -18.59
CA HIS A 33 -11.50 -4.43 -19.09
C HIS A 33 -11.73 -5.40 -17.94
N TYR A 34 -12.32 -4.90 -16.83
CA TYR A 34 -12.50 -5.71 -15.63
C TYR A 34 -13.47 -6.90 -15.85
N GLU A 35 -14.38 -6.80 -16.82
CA GLU A 35 -15.25 -7.90 -17.25
C GLU A 35 -14.45 -9.14 -17.68
N LYS A 36 -13.27 -8.96 -18.32
CA LYS A 36 -12.39 -10.08 -18.72
C LYS A 36 -11.83 -10.83 -17.51
N ARG A 37 -11.57 -10.13 -16.39
CA ARG A 37 -11.17 -10.77 -15.16
C ARG A 37 -12.30 -11.57 -14.52
N THR A 38 -13.52 -11.03 -14.55
CA THR A 38 -14.70 -11.67 -13.98
C THR A 38 -15.05 -12.99 -14.68
N TYR A 39 -14.85 -13.04 -16.00
CA TYR A 39 -15.13 -14.22 -16.82
C TYR A 39 -13.89 -14.97 -17.30
N ASP A 40 -12.74 -14.75 -16.66
CA ASP A 40 -11.52 -15.48 -17.00
C ASP A 40 -11.70 -16.99 -16.80
N PRO A 41 -11.29 -17.84 -17.76
CA PRO A 41 -11.44 -19.30 -17.65
C PRO A 41 -10.72 -19.93 -16.45
N GLY A 42 -9.68 -19.27 -15.93
CA GLY A 42 -8.94 -19.72 -14.76
C GLY A 42 -9.57 -19.33 -13.43
N ARG A 43 -10.77 -18.69 -13.45
CA ARG A 43 -11.43 -18.25 -12.23
C ARG A 43 -11.96 -19.44 -11.41
N LEU A 44 -11.77 -19.38 -10.09
CA LEU A 44 -12.38 -20.29 -9.14
C LEU A 44 -13.89 -20.04 -9.08
N LEU A 45 -14.68 -21.06 -9.39
CA LEU A 45 -16.15 -20.96 -9.45
C LEU A 45 -16.85 -21.87 -8.44
N TYR A 46 -16.12 -22.78 -7.81
CA TYR A 46 -16.67 -23.81 -6.91
C TYR A 46 -15.75 -23.99 -5.71
N PRO A 47 -16.27 -24.40 -4.53
CA PRO A 47 -15.43 -24.82 -3.42
C PRO A 47 -14.58 -26.04 -3.80
N MET A 48 -13.33 -26.04 -3.33
CA MET A 48 -12.34 -27.07 -3.67
C MET A 48 -11.64 -27.57 -2.41
N LYS A 49 -11.32 -28.87 -2.37
CA LYS A 49 -10.57 -29.50 -1.29
C LYS A 49 -9.27 -30.10 -1.82
N ARG A 50 -8.20 -29.88 -1.13
CA ARG A 50 -6.87 -30.41 -1.47
C ARG A 50 -6.85 -31.92 -1.55
N THR A 51 -6.15 -32.48 -2.53
CA THR A 51 -5.95 -33.92 -2.73
C THR A 51 -4.47 -34.34 -2.73
N GLY A 52 -3.55 -33.40 -2.98
CA GLY A 52 -2.10 -33.64 -2.97
C GLY A 52 -1.40 -33.04 -1.73
N ARG A 53 -0.08 -32.90 -1.80
CA ARG A 53 0.71 -32.21 -0.77
C ARG A 53 0.51 -30.70 -0.87
N LYS A 54 0.73 -29.99 0.22
CA LYS A 54 0.69 -28.53 0.23
C LYS A 54 1.71 -27.93 -0.76
N GLY A 55 1.23 -27.02 -1.62
CA GLY A 55 2.03 -26.39 -2.66
C GLY A 55 1.98 -27.09 -4.03
N GLU A 56 1.43 -28.30 -4.14
CA GLU A 56 1.22 -28.97 -5.46
C GLU A 56 0.04 -28.39 -6.23
N GLY A 57 -0.88 -27.68 -5.57
CA GLY A 57 -2.02 -27.04 -6.21
C GLY A 57 -3.05 -28.02 -6.82
N THR A 58 -3.16 -29.24 -6.26
CA THR A 58 -4.09 -30.28 -6.73
C THR A 58 -5.33 -30.34 -5.83
N PHE A 59 -6.51 -30.19 -6.46
CA PHE A 59 -7.77 -30.07 -5.76
C PHE A 59 -8.87 -30.90 -6.43
N ARG A 60 -9.88 -31.30 -5.64
CA ARG A 60 -11.18 -31.78 -6.13
C ARG A 60 -12.29 -30.80 -5.76
N ARG A 61 -13.29 -30.67 -6.62
CA ARG A 61 -14.51 -29.93 -6.28
C ARG A 61 -15.26 -30.62 -5.14
N ILE A 62 -15.82 -29.80 -4.24
CA ILE A 62 -16.70 -30.20 -3.15
C ILE A 62 -17.95 -29.31 -3.13
N SER A 63 -18.97 -29.67 -2.34
CA SER A 63 -20.10 -28.79 -2.09
C SER A 63 -19.75 -27.69 -1.09
N TRP A 64 -20.57 -26.62 -1.07
CA TRP A 64 -20.48 -25.59 -0.02
C TRP A 64 -20.69 -26.19 1.38
N ASP A 65 -21.63 -27.15 1.53
CA ASP A 65 -21.87 -27.81 2.81
C ASP A 65 -20.62 -28.58 3.29
N GLU A 66 -19.99 -29.40 2.43
CA GLU A 66 -18.75 -30.11 2.80
C GLU A 66 -17.65 -29.10 3.17
N ALA A 67 -17.54 -27.99 2.45
CA ALA A 67 -16.53 -26.97 2.72
C ALA A 67 -16.76 -26.29 4.09
N LEU A 68 -17.99 -25.80 4.32
CA LEU A 68 -18.36 -25.10 5.54
C LEU A 68 -18.26 -26.01 6.77
N ASP A 69 -18.74 -27.25 6.68
CA ASP A 69 -18.64 -28.23 7.78
C ASP A 69 -17.20 -28.57 8.10
N THR A 70 -16.35 -28.76 7.07
CA THR A 70 -14.92 -29.00 7.26
C THR A 70 -14.24 -27.82 7.96
N ILE A 71 -14.49 -26.58 7.50
CA ILE A 71 -13.88 -25.37 8.07
C ILE A 71 -14.38 -25.15 9.50
N ALA A 72 -15.70 -25.17 9.71
CA ALA A 72 -16.29 -24.94 11.03
C ALA A 72 -15.82 -25.99 12.05
N GLY A 73 -15.74 -27.27 11.66
CA GLY A 73 -15.24 -28.34 12.51
C GLY A 73 -13.78 -28.14 12.93
N GLN A 74 -12.90 -27.81 11.98
CA GLN A 74 -11.49 -27.56 12.24
C GLN A 74 -11.29 -26.31 13.11
N LEU A 75 -11.92 -25.19 12.77
CA LEU A 75 -11.80 -23.95 13.55
C LEU A 75 -12.35 -24.12 14.96
N SER A 76 -13.49 -24.81 15.13
CA SER A 76 -14.08 -25.08 16.46
C SER A 76 -13.18 -25.96 17.32
N ALA A 77 -12.56 -26.99 16.75
CA ALA A 77 -11.63 -27.84 17.47
C ALA A 77 -10.40 -27.07 17.95
N ILE A 78 -9.80 -26.27 17.07
CA ILE A 78 -8.64 -25.43 17.41
C ILE A 78 -9.02 -24.35 18.43
N ALA A 79 -10.16 -23.67 18.25
CA ALA A 79 -10.60 -22.59 19.13
C ALA A 79 -10.91 -23.10 20.55
N LYS A 80 -11.40 -24.35 20.68
CA LYS A 80 -11.64 -24.98 21.98
C LYS A 80 -10.34 -25.21 22.77
N GLU A 81 -9.24 -25.49 22.09
CA GLU A 81 -7.92 -25.65 22.72
C GLU A 81 -7.28 -24.30 22.96
N ASN A 82 -7.13 -23.49 21.92
CA ASN A 82 -6.60 -22.14 21.98
C ASN A 82 -7.03 -21.31 20.75
N PRO A 83 -7.97 -20.36 20.88
CA PRO A 83 -8.46 -19.57 19.74
C PRO A 83 -7.37 -18.68 19.12
N GLU A 84 -6.34 -18.26 19.87
CA GLU A 84 -5.22 -17.48 19.34
C GLU A 84 -4.31 -18.28 18.38
N SER A 85 -4.48 -19.60 18.29
CA SER A 85 -3.86 -20.43 17.26
C SER A 85 -4.51 -20.28 15.88
N ILE A 86 -5.59 -19.50 15.77
CA ILE A 86 -6.26 -19.16 14.52
C ILE A 86 -5.85 -17.74 14.08
N LEU A 87 -5.32 -17.63 12.87
CA LEU A 87 -4.87 -16.36 12.29
C LEU A 87 -5.75 -15.96 11.09
N PRO A 88 -6.59 -14.93 11.20
CA PRO A 88 -7.14 -14.27 10.01
C PRO A 88 -6.04 -13.49 9.29
N TYR A 89 -5.89 -13.67 7.98
CA TYR A 89 -4.88 -12.95 7.20
C TYR A 89 -5.53 -12.28 5.99
N SER A 90 -5.66 -10.97 6.03
CA SER A 90 -6.26 -10.21 4.92
C SER A 90 -5.66 -8.82 4.81
N TYR A 91 -5.71 -8.27 3.59
CA TYR A 91 -5.39 -6.88 3.34
C TYR A 91 -6.34 -6.29 2.31
N ALA A 92 -5.95 -5.24 1.63
CA ALA A 92 -6.78 -4.37 0.81
C ALA A 92 -7.11 -4.94 -0.59
N GLY A 93 -7.43 -6.22 -0.74
CA GLY A 93 -7.71 -6.83 -2.05
C GLY A 93 -8.88 -6.20 -2.78
N THR A 94 -10.01 -6.00 -2.12
CA THR A 94 -11.21 -5.36 -2.70
C THR A 94 -11.20 -3.85 -2.51
N MET A 95 -10.48 -3.31 -1.52
CA MET A 95 -10.56 -1.94 -1.00
C MET A 95 -11.94 -1.52 -0.48
N GLY A 96 -12.95 -2.39 -0.55
CA GLY A 96 -14.26 -2.16 0.01
C GLY A 96 -14.31 -2.42 1.51
N LEU A 97 -15.14 -1.66 2.23
CA LEU A 97 -15.24 -1.77 3.68
C LEU A 97 -15.96 -3.05 4.10
N LEU A 98 -17.03 -3.43 3.38
CA LEU A 98 -17.87 -4.56 3.78
C LEU A 98 -17.18 -5.88 3.47
N GLN A 99 -16.65 -6.07 2.27
CA GLN A 99 -16.01 -7.32 1.86
C GLN A 99 -14.61 -7.50 2.46
N GLY A 100 -14.05 -6.48 3.09
CA GLY A 100 -12.67 -6.48 3.62
C GLY A 100 -12.52 -6.28 5.13
N SER A 101 -13.53 -5.71 5.82
CA SER A 101 -13.39 -5.28 7.22
C SER A 101 -14.75 -5.17 7.93
N SER A 102 -15.60 -6.18 7.87
CA SER A 102 -16.92 -6.16 8.52
C SER A 102 -17.27 -7.51 9.15
N MET A 103 -17.99 -8.37 8.44
CA MET A 103 -18.44 -9.67 8.91
C MET A 103 -17.27 -10.60 9.28
N ASP A 104 -16.16 -10.51 8.55
CA ASP A 104 -14.90 -11.20 8.88
C ASP A 104 -14.38 -10.80 10.28
N ARG A 105 -14.40 -9.48 10.60
CA ARG A 105 -13.96 -8.98 11.91
C ARG A 105 -14.85 -9.51 13.02
N ARG A 106 -16.18 -9.40 12.85
CA ARG A 106 -17.16 -9.91 13.80
C ARG A 106 -16.94 -11.39 14.09
N PHE A 107 -16.72 -12.18 13.05
CA PHE A 107 -16.48 -13.62 13.15
C PHE A 107 -15.24 -13.95 13.99
N PHE A 108 -14.09 -13.36 13.67
CA PHE A 108 -12.84 -13.64 14.37
C PHE A 108 -12.78 -12.99 15.75
N HIS A 109 -13.36 -11.81 15.95
CA HIS A 109 -13.47 -11.18 17.28
C HIS A 109 -14.32 -12.05 18.22
N ARG A 110 -15.48 -12.52 17.75
CA ARG A 110 -16.37 -13.39 18.53
C ARG A 110 -15.72 -14.73 18.89
N MET A 111 -14.88 -15.25 18.00
CA MET A 111 -14.14 -16.49 18.20
C MET A 111 -12.99 -16.34 19.21
N GLY A 112 -12.44 -15.16 19.42
CA GLY A 112 -11.24 -14.90 20.19
C GLY A 112 -9.94 -15.23 19.46
N ALA A 113 -9.96 -15.23 18.12
CA ALA A 113 -8.80 -15.49 17.27
C ALA A 113 -7.70 -14.42 17.44
N SER A 114 -6.47 -14.73 17.03
CA SER A 114 -5.39 -13.72 16.94
C SER A 114 -5.84 -12.52 16.11
N LEU A 115 -5.42 -11.33 16.50
CA LEU A 115 -5.63 -10.10 15.74
C LEU A 115 -4.52 -9.94 14.69
N LEU A 116 -4.85 -9.38 13.53
CA LEU A 116 -3.88 -9.05 12.49
C LEU A 116 -3.64 -7.53 12.45
N ASP A 117 -2.40 -7.13 12.72
CA ASP A 117 -1.94 -5.76 12.46
C ASP A 117 -1.54 -5.61 10.99
N ARG A 118 -2.30 -4.81 10.26
CA ARG A 118 -2.24 -4.67 8.78
C ARG A 118 -1.24 -3.62 8.34
N THR A 119 0.03 -3.92 8.49
CA THR A 119 1.15 -2.97 8.41
C THR A 119 1.88 -2.92 7.06
N ILE A 120 1.69 -3.91 6.19
CA ILE A 120 2.55 -4.16 5.01
C ILE A 120 2.58 -3.00 3.97
N CYS A 121 1.59 -2.11 3.96
CA CYS A 121 1.45 -1.13 2.86
C CYS A 121 1.67 0.32 3.31
N SER A 122 0.81 0.88 4.17
CA SER A 122 0.69 2.34 4.36
C SER A 122 1.01 2.84 5.76
N THR A 123 1.20 1.96 6.73
CA THR A 123 1.25 2.34 8.16
C THR A 123 2.39 3.27 8.50
N ALA A 124 3.60 3.06 7.98
CA ALA A 124 4.72 3.95 8.27
C ALA A 124 4.41 5.40 7.90
N GLY A 125 3.95 5.63 6.68
CA GLY A 125 3.57 6.98 6.24
C GLY A 125 2.34 7.53 6.97
N MET A 126 1.35 6.67 7.26
CA MET A 126 0.19 7.06 8.08
C MET A 126 0.61 7.55 9.48
N PHE A 127 1.52 6.85 10.13
CA PHE A 127 2.05 7.28 11.42
C PHE A 127 2.90 8.55 11.29
N GLY A 128 3.71 8.68 10.24
CA GLY A 128 4.44 9.91 9.94
C GLY A 128 3.50 11.13 9.81
N THR A 129 2.42 11.02 9.02
CA THR A 129 1.40 12.08 8.92
C THR A 129 0.65 12.30 10.24
N ARG A 130 0.31 11.23 10.95
CA ARG A 130 -0.42 11.29 12.22
C ARG A 130 0.34 12.04 13.31
N TYR A 131 1.66 11.85 13.38
CA TYR A 131 2.50 12.53 14.37
C TYR A 131 2.89 13.96 13.96
N THR A 132 2.58 14.38 12.74
CA THR A 132 2.85 15.75 12.26
C THR A 132 1.56 16.58 12.16
N ILE A 133 0.55 16.05 11.45
CA ILE A 133 -0.69 16.77 11.15
C ILE A 133 -1.96 16.07 11.68
N GLY A 134 -1.81 15.02 12.49
CA GLY A 134 -2.89 14.38 13.27
C GLY A 134 -3.61 13.23 12.60
N ALA A 135 -3.66 13.16 11.27
CA ALA A 135 -4.38 12.12 10.53
C ALA A 135 -3.81 11.91 9.12
N SER A 136 -4.31 10.89 8.40
CA SER A 136 -4.01 10.66 6.97
C SER A 136 -4.84 11.60 6.08
N VAL A 137 -4.57 12.88 6.18
CA VAL A 137 -5.21 14.00 5.47
C VAL A 137 -4.14 14.80 4.72
N GLY A 138 -4.53 15.84 4.00
CA GLY A 138 -3.59 16.71 3.29
C GLY A 138 -4.31 17.69 2.38
N THR A 139 -3.63 18.16 1.34
CA THR A 139 -4.19 19.06 0.32
C THR A 139 -5.42 18.42 -0.35
N ASN A 140 -6.44 19.24 -0.61
CA ASN A 140 -7.55 18.83 -1.44
C ASN A 140 -7.03 18.49 -2.86
N PRO A 141 -7.16 17.24 -3.34
CA PRO A 141 -6.58 16.86 -4.64
C PRO A 141 -7.18 17.60 -5.84
N GLU A 142 -8.39 18.16 -5.70
CA GLU A 142 -9.05 18.91 -6.78
C GLU A 142 -8.50 20.32 -6.95
N THR A 143 -7.81 20.87 -5.95
CA THR A 143 -7.19 22.20 -6.01
C THR A 143 -5.75 22.19 -6.52
N VAL A 144 -5.16 21.01 -6.73
CA VAL A 144 -3.75 20.87 -7.19
C VAL A 144 -3.49 21.58 -8.51
N ASP A 145 -4.51 21.82 -9.33
CA ASP A 145 -4.40 22.60 -10.57
C ASP A 145 -4.08 24.09 -10.35
N GLN A 146 -4.13 24.58 -9.10
CA GLN A 146 -3.74 25.94 -8.71
C GLN A 146 -2.27 26.04 -8.24
N ALA A 147 -1.57 24.93 -8.07
CA ALA A 147 -0.16 24.92 -7.67
C ALA A 147 0.72 25.62 -8.74
N LYS A 148 1.75 26.33 -8.28
CA LYS A 148 2.81 26.93 -9.11
C LYS A 148 4.09 26.11 -9.13
N TYR A 149 4.31 25.32 -8.09
CA TYR A 149 5.45 24.41 -7.97
C TYR A 149 4.97 23.06 -7.43
N VAL A 150 5.32 21.98 -8.12
CA VAL A 150 4.86 20.62 -7.79
C VAL A 150 6.08 19.73 -7.59
N LEU A 151 6.32 19.29 -6.35
CA LEU A 151 7.27 18.22 -6.03
C LEU A 151 6.53 16.88 -6.03
N ILE A 152 6.89 16.00 -6.94
CA ILE A 152 6.43 14.61 -6.95
C ILE A 152 7.52 13.76 -6.31
N TRP A 153 7.29 13.32 -5.07
CA TRP A 153 8.31 12.70 -4.24
C TRP A 153 8.01 11.22 -3.99
N GLY A 154 8.85 10.32 -4.53
CA GLY A 154 8.67 8.87 -4.42
C GLY A 154 7.34 8.39 -4.98
N SER A 155 6.86 8.99 -6.07
CA SER A 155 5.51 8.79 -6.58
C SER A 155 5.46 8.72 -8.11
N ASN A 156 5.12 7.55 -8.66
CA ASN A 156 4.82 7.40 -10.09
C ASN A 156 3.32 7.64 -10.34
N VAL A 157 2.91 8.91 -10.36
CA VAL A 157 1.50 9.36 -10.45
C VAL A 157 0.81 8.80 -11.69
N ILE A 158 1.46 8.78 -12.84
CA ILE A 158 0.91 8.25 -14.11
C ILE A 158 0.54 6.76 -13.98
N THR A 159 1.31 5.99 -13.22
CA THR A 159 1.06 4.54 -13.02
C THR A 159 0.12 4.27 -11.86
N SER A 160 0.19 5.02 -10.76
CA SER A 160 -0.48 4.71 -9.49
C SER A 160 -1.63 5.63 -9.12
N ASN A 161 -1.71 6.85 -9.69
CA ASN A 161 -2.79 7.83 -9.42
C ASN A 161 -3.08 8.71 -10.65
N ILE A 162 -3.44 8.08 -11.77
CA ILE A 162 -3.62 8.74 -13.06
C ILE A 162 -4.63 9.90 -13.04
N HIS A 163 -5.62 9.85 -12.14
CA HIS A 163 -6.62 10.91 -12.04
C HIS A 163 -6.01 12.22 -11.53
N LEU A 164 -5.11 12.16 -10.53
CA LEU A 164 -4.39 13.33 -10.03
C LEU A 164 -3.46 13.93 -11.10
N TRP A 165 -2.90 13.09 -11.99
CA TRP A 165 -2.04 13.56 -13.07
C TRP A 165 -2.71 14.61 -13.97
N ARG A 166 -4.02 14.51 -14.19
CA ARG A 166 -4.79 15.50 -14.97
C ARG A 166 -4.78 16.89 -14.30
N TYR A 167 -4.88 16.94 -12.97
CA TYR A 167 -4.81 18.20 -12.21
C TYR A 167 -3.41 18.78 -12.23
N ILE A 168 -2.37 17.94 -12.14
CA ILE A 168 -0.98 18.38 -12.29
C ILE A 168 -0.72 18.95 -13.70
N LEU A 169 -1.25 18.32 -14.75
CA LEU A 169 -1.14 18.86 -16.12
C LEU A 169 -1.89 20.19 -16.29
N LYS A 170 -3.03 20.39 -15.63
CA LYS A 170 -3.71 21.67 -15.60
C LYS A 170 -2.86 22.75 -14.89
N ALA A 171 -2.23 22.43 -13.77
CA ALA A 171 -1.28 23.33 -13.11
C ALA A 171 -0.14 23.70 -14.07
N ARG A 172 0.45 22.72 -14.76
CA ARG A 172 1.50 22.93 -15.78
C ARG A 172 1.05 23.85 -16.90
N SER A 173 -0.17 23.70 -17.41
CA SER A 173 -0.71 24.59 -18.45
C SER A 173 -0.88 26.04 -18.00
N ARG A 174 -0.87 26.27 -16.68
CA ARG A 174 -0.88 27.60 -16.03
C ARG A 174 0.52 28.08 -15.61
N GLY A 175 1.58 27.36 -16.03
CA GLY A 175 2.97 27.73 -15.77
C GLY A 175 3.60 27.08 -14.54
N ALA A 176 2.97 26.10 -13.91
CA ALA A 176 3.59 25.36 -12.80
C ALA A 176 4.81 24.56 -13.26
N ARG A 177 5.88 24.59 -12.46
CA ARG A 177 7.06 23.74 -12.63
C ARG A 177 6.84 22.41 -11.90
N ILE A 178 7.13 21.30 -12.56
CA ILE A 178 7.01 19.94 -12.02
C ILE A 178 8.39 19.33 -11.86
N VAL A 179 8.75 18.98 -10.63
CA VAL A 179 10.01 18.30 -10.29
C VAL A 179 9.70 16.95 -9.65
N THR A 180 10.29 15.87 -10.18
CA THR A 180 10.15 14.53 -9.60
C THR A 180 11.42 14.11 -8.88
N ILE A 181 11.30 13.74 -7.60
CA ILE A 181 12.34 13.15 -6.77
C ILE A 181 12.05 11.66 -6.62
N ASP A 182 12.82 10.80 -7.25
CA ASP A 182 12.62 9.35 -7.27
C ASP A 182 13.95 8.65 -7.61
N PRO A 183 14.30 7.50 -7.00
CA PRO A 183 15.49 6.73 -7.38
C PRO A 183 15.49 6.29 -8.84
N LEU A 184 14.30 6.11 -9.42
CA LEU A 184 14.07 5.62 -10.77
C LEU A 184 13.47 6.72 -11.65
N ARG A 185 13.93 6.83 -12.88
CA ARG A 185 13.31 7.67 -13.91
C ARG A 185 12.01 7.01 -14.39
N THR A 186 10.96 7.21 -13.59
CA THR A 186 9.63 6.66 -13.84
C THR A 186 8.91 7.36 -14.99
N ARG A 187 7.77 6.81 -15.47
CA ARG A 187 6.91 7.48 -16.47
C ARG A 187 6.51 8.90 -16.05
N THR A 188 6.35 9.12 -14.75
CA THR A 188 6.07 10.46 -14.22
C THR A 188 7.30 11.36 -14.31
N ALA A 189 8.47 10.84 -13.95
CA ALA A 189 9.74 11.57 -14.06
C ALA A 189 10.06 11.95 -15.51
N GLU A 190 9.79 11.07 -16.47
CA GLU A 190 9.95 11.33 -17.91
C GLU A 190 9.06 12.47 -18.43
N GLN A 191 7.94 12.71 -17.77
CA GLN A 191 6.98 13.77 -18.13
C GLN A 191 7.11 15.01 -17.24
N SER A 192 8.02 15.02 -16.26
CA SER A 192 8.31 16.18 -15.41
C SER A 192 9.33 17.11 -16.07
N ASP A 193 9.40 18.36 -15.61
CA ASP A 193 10.38 19.33 -16.10
C ASP A 193 11.78 18.97 -15.62
N GLU A 194 11.88 18.25 -14.49
CA GLU A 194 13.15 17.76 -13.94
C GLU A 194 12.97 16.47 -13.16
N HIS A 195 13.95 15.56 -13.28
CA HIS A 195 14.08 14.36 -12.46
C HIS A 195 15.35 14.44 -11.60
N ILE A 196 15.18 14.24 -10.29
CA ILE A 196 16.27 14.20 -9.32
C ILE A 196 16.36 12.77 -8.77
N ALA A 197 17.41 12.06 -9.18
CA ALA A 197 17.66 10.69 -8.77
C ALA A 197 18.28 10.67 -7.35
N ILE A 198 17.47 10.38 -6.34
CA ILE A 198 17.88 10.26 -4.94
C ILE A 198 18.36 8.82 -4.63
N MET A 199 19.29 8.63 -3.67
CA MET A 199 19.55 7.29 -3.11
C MET A 199 18.34 6.78 -2.34
N PRO A 200 17.92 5.50 -2.52
CA PRO A 200 16.79 4.93 -1.81
C PRO A 200 16.91 5.11 -0.28
N GLY A 201 15.80 5.52 0.37
CA GLY A 201 15.71 5.65 1.82
C GLY A 201 16.40 6.86 2.44
N THR A 202 16.84 7.82 1.61
CA THR A 202 17.52 9.03 2.12
C THR A 202 16.64 10.28 2.08
N ASP A 203 15.36 10.10 1.81
CA ASP A 203 14.33 11.14 1.68
C ASP A 203 14.21 12.02 2.93
N GLY A 204 14.32 11.40 4.11
CA GLY A 204 14.29 12.12 5.39
C GLY A 204 15.45 13.09 5.56
N ALA A 205 16.65 12.73 5.07
CA ALA A 205 17.81 13.61 5.10
C ALA A 205 17.65 14.80 4.13
N LEU A 206 17.09 14.55 2.94
CA LEU A 206 16.81 15.62 1.99
C LEU A 206 15.81 16.64 2.56
N ALA A 207 14.73 16.17 3.19
CA ALA A 207 13.73 17.04 3.80
C ALA A 207 14.33 17.89 4.93
N LEU A 208 15.18 17.31 5.78
CA LEU A 208 15.89 18.04 6.84
C LEU A 208 16.86 19.08 6.26
N GLY A 209 17.57 18.75 5.17
CA GLY A 209 18.41 19.71 4.46
C GLY A 209 17.64 20.87 3.85
N MET A 210 16.47 20.60 3.27
CA MET A 210 15.57 21.64 2.78
C MET A 210 15.11 22.55 3.93
N MET A 211 14.72 21.99 5.09
CA MET A 211 14.37 22.78 6.28
C MET A 211 15.53 23.65 6.76
N HIS A 212 16.76 23.09 6.79
CA HIS A 212 17.97 23.85 7.15
C HIS A 212 18.15 25.07 6.25
N ILE A 213 18.07 24.90 4.92
CA ILE A 213 18.24 25.98 3.93
C ILE A 213 17.12 27.01 4.08
N ILE A 214 15.86 26.58 4.25
CA ILE A 214 14.72 27.49 4.46
C ILE A 214 14.98 28.41 5.65
N LEU A 215 15.41 27.85 6.80
CA LEU A 215 15.66 28.62 8.03
C LEU A 215 16.95 29.44 7.97
N ARG A 216 18.00 28.97 7.29
CA ARG A 216 19.24 29.69 7.08
C ARG A 216 19.03 30.98 6.27
N ASP A 217 18.21 30.89 5.24
CA ASP A 217 18.01 31.94 4.24
C ASP A 217 16.79 32.81 4.49
N GLY A 218 16.07 32.59 5.63
CA GLY A 218 14.91 33.39 6.04
C GLY A 218 13.74 33.26 5.07
N LEU A 219 13.48 32.04 4.57
CA LEU A 219 12.42 31.74 3.61
C LEU A 219 11.15 31.20 4.26
N GLU A 220 11.15 31.09 5.59
CA GLU A 220 10.03 30.58 6.36
C GLU A 220 8.91 31.61 6.52
N ASP A 221 7.65 31.13 6.62
CA ASP A 221 6.48 31.94 6.95
C ASP A 221 6.34 32.02 8.48
N GLN A 222 6.96 33.06 9.09
CA GLN A 222 6.98 33.27 10.55
C GLN A 222 5.58 33.40 11.15
N ASP A 223 4.64 34.02 10.45
CA ASP A 223 3.27 34.20 10.94
C ASP A 223 2.53 32.86 10.98
N TYR A 224 2.65 32.01 9.94
CA TYR A 224 2.04 30.69 9.94
C TYR A 224 2.65 29.80 11.02
N ILE A 225 3.98 29.81 11.15
CA ILE A 225 4.71 29.04 12.17
C ILE A 225 4.23 29.41 13.56
N HIS A 226 4.24 30.68 13.89
CA HIS A 226 3.85 31.13 15.22
C HIS A 226 2.41 30.73 15.59
N ARG A 227 1.49 30.89 14.66
CA ARG A 227 0.07 30.61 14.93
C ARG A 227 -0.28 29.12 14.91
N HIS A 228 0.31 28.36 13.99
CA HIS A 228 -0.21 27.04 13.61
C HIS A 228 0.77 25.89 13.78
N THR A 229 1.97 26.11 14.39
CA THR A 229 2.94 25.04 14.64
C THR A 229 3.32 24.92 16.12
N LEU A 230 3.89 23.77 16.49
CA LEU A 230 4.43 23.47 17.81
C LEU A 230 5.84 22.90 17.67
N GLY A 231 6.81 23.38 18.48
CA GLY A 231 8.18 22.87 18.52
C GLY A 231 9.10 23.45 17.47
N PHE A 232 8.89 24.72 17.09
CA PHE A 232 9.71 25.39 16.06
C PHE A 232 11.16 25.63 16.49
N ASP A 233 11.40 26.05 17.73
CA ASP A 233 12.76 26.35 18.23
C ASP A 233 13.60 25.08 18.34
N GLU A 234 12.97 23.99 18.76
CA GLU A 234 13.60 22.66 18.81
C GLU A 234 13.92 22.15 17.40
N LEU A 235 12.99 22.32 16.43
CA LEU A 235 13.25 21.99 15.03
C LEU A 235 14.40 22.83 14.46
N LYS A 236 14.42 24.14 14.73
CA LYS A 236 15.46 25.07 14.29
C LYS A 236 16.84 24.63 14.76
N THR A 237 16.93 24.12 15.98
CA THR A 237 18.18 23.56 16.55
C THR A 237 18.54 22.24 15.84
N ARG A 238 17.59 21.32 15.67
CA ARG A 238 17.81 20.01 15.07
C ARG A 238 18.33 20.10 13.64
N VAL A 239 17.77 20.97 12.81
CA VAL A 239 18.14 21.02 11.38
C VAL A 239 19.53 21.58 11.12
N GLN A 240 20.19 22.22 12.13
CA GLN A 240 21.58 22.65 12.00
C GLN A 240 22.54 21.49 11.73
N GLU A 241 22.14 20.28 12.09
CA GLU A 241 22.94 19.08 11.81
C GLU A 241 22.92 18.66 10.32
N TYR A 242 22.07 19.27 9.49
CA TYR A 242 21.82 18.84 8.11
C TYR A 242 22.15 19.92 7.05
N PRO A 243 23.39 20.49 7.04
CA PRO A 243 23.79 21.40 5.98
C PRO A 243 23.82 20.67 4.62
N ALA A 244 23.66 21.41 3.52
CA ALA A 244 23.59 20.88 2.16
C ALA A 244 24.74 19.90 1.84
N SER A 245 25.95 20.17 2.34
CA SER A 245 27.14 19.34 2.15
C SER A 245 27.03 17.95 2.79
N ARG A 246 26.42 17.84 3.98
CA ARG A 246 26.12 16.55 4.64
C ARG A 246 25.02 15.81 3.88
N VAL A 247 23.96 16.52 3.53
CA VAL A 247 22.79 15.94 2.83
C VAL A 247 23.18 15.44 1.45
N SER A 248 24.04 16.17 0.72
CA SER A 248 24.58 15.72 -0.58
C SER A 248 25.32 14.38 -0.47
N LYS A 249 26.15 14.19 0.55
CA LYS A 249 26.87 12.92 0.79
C LYS A 249 25.92 11.75 1.08
N ILE A 250 24.82 12.00 1.79
CA ILE A 250 23.82 10.98 2.13
C ILE A 250 22.97 10.63 0.91
N THR A 251 22.42 11.64 0.24
CA THR A 251 21.42 11.48 -0.82
C THR A 251 22.02 11.23 -2.20
N GLY A 252 23.30 11.61 -2.39
CA GLY A 252 23.95 11.62 -3.68
C GLY A 252 23.41 12.68 -4.64
N ILE A 253 22.68 13.68 -4.14
CA ILE A 253 22.22 14.85 -4.90
C ILE A 253 23.24 15.97 -4.74
N PRO A 254 23.67 16.67 -5.81
CA PRO A 254 24.60 17.81 -5.70
C PRO A 254 24.07 18.91 -4.77
N GLU A 255 24.94 19.52 -3.97
CA GLU A 255 24.61 20.62 -3.05
C GLU A 255 23.84 21.73 -3.77
N THR A 256 24.32 22.13 -4.94
CA THR A 256 23.71 23.18 -5.77
C THR A 256 22.28 22.85 -6.19
N THR A 257 21.99 21.57 -6.43
CA THR A 257 20.65 21.11 -6.75
C THR A 257 19.74 21.17 -5.52
N ILE A 258 20.24 20.75 -4.33
CA ILE A 258 19.49 20.83 -3.07
C ILE A 258 19.14 22.28 -2.75
N GLU A 259 20.12 23.19 -2.84
CA GLU A 259 19.93 24.64 -2.65
C GLU A 259 18.84 25.18 -3.59
N ARG A 260 18.99 24.92 -4.88
CA ARG A 260 18.08 25.43 -5.91
C ARG A 260 16.65 24.96 -5.73
N ILE A 261 16.41 23.65 -5.59
CA ILE A 261 15.04 23.11 -5.44
C ILE A 261 14.37 23.61 -4.16
N THR A 262 15.16 23.83 -3.11
CA THR A 262 14.65 24.38 -1.85
C THR A 262 14.19 25.82 -2.04
N HIS A 263 15.00 26.67 -2.68
CA HIS A 263 14.62 28.04 -3.00
C HIS A 263 13.42 28.11 -3.92
N GLU A 264 13.38 27.26 -4.97
CA GLU A 264 12.24 27.18 -5.88
C GLU A 264 10.96 26.79 -5.13
N TYR A 265 11.01 25.77 -4.26
CA TYR A 265 9.89 25.33 -3.46
C TYR A 265 9.37 26.42 -2.52
N ALA A 266 10.25 27.10 -1.81
CA ALA A 266 9.89 28.12 -0.84
C ALA A 266 9.33 29.41 -1.46
N ARG A 267 9.80 29.78 -2.67
CA ARG A 267 9.44 31.07 -3.32
C ARG A 267 8.26 30.98 -4.29
N ASN A 268 7.81 29.79 -4.69
CA ASN A 268 6.77 29.62 -5.70
C ASN A 268 5.47 29.11 -5.06
N ALA A 269 4.87 29.91 -4.18
CA ALA A 269 3.56 29.58 -3.60
C ALA A 269 2.40 29.79 -4.63
N PRO A 270 1.37 28.93 -4.65
CA PRO A 270 1.21 27.70 -3.88
C PRO A 270 2.19 26.58 -4.31
N ALA A 271 2.86 25.94 -3.35
CA ALA A 271 3.74 24.80 -3.58
C ALA A 271 3.12 23.50 -3.05
N PHE A 272 3.09 22.47 -3.88
CA PHE A 272 2.47 21.19 -3.59
C PHE A 272 3.48 20.05 -3.57
N ILE A 273 3.40 19.16 -2.57
CA ILE A 273 4.19 17.94 -2.49
C ILE A 273 3.27 16.72 -2.62
N ARG A 274 3.46 15.92 -3.67
CA ARG A 274 2.81 14.62 -3.80
C ARG A 274 3.75 13.51 -3.34
N LEU A 275 3.41 12.86 -2.23
CA LEU A 275 4.12 11.66 -1.75
C LEU A 275 3.39 10.38 -2.16
N ASN A 276 4.12 9.26 -2.20
CA ASN A 276 3.51 7.94 -2.27
C ASN A 276 4.27 6.93 -1.39
N TYR A 277 3.76 5.71 -1.32
CA TYR A 277 4.19 4.69 -0.36
C TYR A 277 5.54 4.04 -0.68
N GLY A 278 6.19 4.37 -1.81
CA GLY A 278 7.53 3.87 -2.14
C GLY A 278 8.58 4.32 -1.14
N LEU A 279 8.62 5.62 -0.83
CA LEU A 279 9.63 6.21 0.05
C LEU A 279 9.55 5.76 1.53
N GLN A 280 8.42 5.21 1.96
CA GLN A 280 8.25 4.73 3.33
C GLN A 280 8.70 3.27 3.57
N ARG A 281 9.18 2.57 2.54
CA ARG A 281 9.54 1.14 2.59
C ARG A 281 10.99 0.89 3.04
N HIS A 282 11.47 1.75 3.91
CA HIS A 282 12.80 1.76 4.52
C HIS A 282 12.69 1.80 6.04
N ALA A 283 13.76 1.47 6.75
CA ALA A 283 13.80 1.52 8.22
C ALA A 283 13.28 2.85 8.76
N GLY A 284 13.72 3.97 8.20
CA GLY A 284 13.29 5.33 8.57
C GLY A 284 12.09 5.86 7.78
N GLY A 285 11.26 4.99 7.21
CA GLY A 285 10.20 5.40 6.28
C GLY A 285 9.09 6.25 6.89
N GLY A 286 8.72 5.99 8.13
CA GLY A 286 7.72 6.79 8.85
C GLY A 286 8.24 8.18 9.18
N MET A 287 9.47 8.28 9.68
CA MET A 287 10.12 9.56 9.98
C MET A 287 10.41 10.36 8.70
N ALA A 288 10.74 9.71 7.58
CA ALA A 288 10.92 10.39 6.30
C ALA A 288 9.63 11.10 5.84
N VAL A 289 8.47 10.44 5.95
CA VAL A 289 7.17 11.07 5.67
C VAL A 289 6.90 12.22 6.64
N ARG A 290 7.15 12.02 7.94
CA ARG A 290 7.02 13.07 8.96
C ARG A 290 7.85 14.31 8.59
N ASN A 291 9.12 14.12 8.24
CA ASN A 291 10.03 15.20 7.86
C ASN A 291 9.50 15.99 6.65
N ILE A 292 9.02 15.29 5.61
CA ILE A 292 8.48 15.95 4.41
C ILE A 292 7.20 16.75 4.75
N PHE A 293 6.32 16.22 5.64
CA PHE A 293 5.09 16.91 6.03
C PHE A 293 5.33 18.16 6.91
N CYS A 294 6.54 18.35 7.44
CA CYS A 294 6.92 19.61 8.12
C CYS A 294 7.17 20.76 7.13
N LEU A 295 7.64 20.46 5.91
CA LEU A 295 8.01 21.48 4.91
C LEU A 295 6.88 22.47 4.58
N PRO A 296 5.62 22.02 4.31
CA PRO A 296 4.56 22.96 3.99
C PRO A 296 4.22 23.95 5.11
N ALA A 297 4.38 23.53 6.37
CA ALA A 297 4.11 24.43 7.50
C ALA A 297 5.22 25.49 7.66
N LEU A 298 6.46 25.14 7.33
CA LEU A 298 7.58 26.10 7.38
C LEU A 298 7.42 27.25 6.38
N VAL A 299 6.94 26.96 5.17
CA VAL A 299 6.82 27.98 4.10
C VAL A 299 5.38 28.49 3.92
N GLY A 300 4.47 28.19 4.86
CA GLY A 300 3.06 28.61 4.79
C GLY A 300 2.27 28.05 3.61
N ALA A 301 2.74 26.94 2.98
CA ALA A 301 2.09 26.38 1.78
C ALA A 301 0.66 25.93 2.05
N TRP A 302 0.31 25.55 3.28
CA TRP A 302 -1.05 25.16 3.67
C TRP A 302 -2.09 26.30 3.59
N ARG A 303 -1.66 27.58 3.50
CA ARG A 303 -2.55 28.74 3.40
C ARG A 303 -3.39 28.75 2.13
N HIS A 304 -2.90 28.08 1.07
CA HIS A 304 -3.40 28.28 -0.29
C HIS A 304 -4.03 27.01 -0.84
N PRO A 305 -5.16 27.13 -1.57
CA PRO A 305 -5.62 26.05 -2.45
C PRO A 305 -4.49 25.57 -3.38
N GLY A 306 -4.33 24.28 -3.51
CA GLY A 306 -3.25 23.69 -4.31
C GLY A 306 -1.86 23.70 -3.64
N GLY A 307 -1.74 24.25 -2.43
CA GLY A 307 -0.51 24.16 -1.63
C GLY A 307 -0.57 23.05 -0.59
N GLY A 308 0.61 22.73 0.02
CA GLY A 308 0.71 21.72 1.06
C GLY A 308 1.29 20.39 0.63
N ALA A 309 0.84 19.29 1.23
CA ALA A 309 1.29 17.94 0.90
C ALA A 309 0.13 16.93 0.89
N LEU A 310 0.27 15.88 0.09
CA LEU A 310 -0.71 14.80 0.00
C LEU A 310 -0.02 13.44 -0.13
N LEU A 311 -0.19 12.60 0.91
CA LEU A 311 0.08 11.16 0.86
C LEU A 311 -1.24 10.41 0.64
N SER A 312 -2.26 10.70 1.46
CA SER A 312 -3.55 10.05 1.46
C SER A 312 -4.67 11.01 1.86
N SER A 313 -5.84 10.87 1.25
CA SER A 313 -7.08 11.55 1.64
C SER A 313 -7.98 10.70 2.55
N SER A 314 -7.56 9.47 2.93
CA SER A 314 -8.43 8.52 3.62
C SER A 314 -8.91 8.96 5.01
N GLY A 315 -8.16 9.82 5.67
CA GLY A 315 -8.50 10.35 7.00
C GLY A 315 -9.64 11.39 7.01
N PHE A 316 -10.02 11.91 5.84
CA PHE A 316 -11.18 12.79 5.72
C PHE A 316 -12.52 12.03 5.84
N PHE A 317 -12.53 10.72 5.53
CA PHE A 317 -13.73 9.89 5.62
C PHE A 317 -14.01 9.51 7.07
N LYS A 318 -15.17 9.93 7.60
CA LYS A 318 -15.57 9.74 9.00
C LYS A 318 -16.49 8.52 9.20
N PHE A 319 -16.32 7.48 8.36
CA PHE A 319 -17.11 6.26 8.47
C PHE A 319 -16.94 5.57 9.84
N LYS A 320 -18.03 5.01 10.36
CA LYS A 320 -18.07 4.35 11.68
C LYS A 320 -17.57 2.91 11.58
N ASN A 321 -16.27 2.71 11.27
CA ASN A 321 -15.69 1.38 11.08
C ASN A 321 -15.95 0.45 12.28
N ALA A 322 -15.86 0.97 13.52
CA ALA A 322 -16.12 0.18 14.72
C ALA A 322 -17.55 -0.40 14.78
N ALA A 323 -18.54 0.26 14.17
CA ALA A 323 -19.91 -0.25 14.11
C ALA A 323 -20.03 -1.51 13.24
N ILE A 324 -19.22 -1.61 12.18
CA ILE A 324 -19.23 -2.76 11.29
C ILE A 324 -18.21 -3.83 11.69
N GLU A 325 -17.08 -3.44 12.28
CA GLU A 325 -16.01 -4.35 12.70
C GLU A 325 -16.29 -4.99 14.07
N ARG A 326 -17.07 -4.34 14.94
CA ARG A 326 -17.45 -4.79 16.29
C ARG A 326 -16.25 -5.18 17.17
N PRO A 327 -15.34 -4.22 17.48
CA PRO A 327 -14.24 -4.49 18.40
C PRO A 327 -14.70 -4.78 19.85
N ASP A 328 -15.93 -4.44 20.19
CA ASP A 328 -16.57 -4.78 21.46
C ASP A 328 -16.75 -6.29 21.67
N LEU A 329 -16.63 -7.09 20.63
CA LEU A 329 -16.67 -8.57 20.70
C LEU A 329 -15.32 -9.18 21.11
N ILE A 330 -14.24 -8.42 21.11
CA ILE A 330 -12.92 -8.88 21.51
C ILE A 330 -12.94 -9.14 23.03
N GLN A 331 -12.67 -10.38 23.44
CA GLN A 331 -12.56 -10.75 24.82
C GLN A 331 -11.08 -10.82 25.25
N GLY A 332 -10.76 -10.23 26.39
CA GLY A 332 -9.38 -10.22 26.90
C GLY A 332 -8.43 -9.37 26.04
N GLN A 333 -7.21 -9.86 25.88
CA GLN A 333 -6.15 -9.25 25.06
C GLN A 333 -5.55 -10.29 24.11
N PRO A 334 -6.24 -10.62 23.02
CA PRO A 334 -5.72 -11.58 22.06
C PRO A 334 -4.39 -11.13 21.46
N ARG A 335 -3.54 -12.09 21.16
CA ARG A 335 -2.27 -11.85 20.48
C ARG A 335 -2.49 -11.08 19.18
N THR A 336 -1.72 -9.99 18.99
CA THR A 336 -1.70 -9.22 17.75
C THR A 336 -0.47 -9.59 16.94
N ILE A 337 -0.67 -10.02 15.69
CA ILE A 337 0.38 -10.46 14.77
C ILE A 337 0.59 -9.39 13.71
N ASN A 338 1.82 -8.89 13.59
CA ASN A 338 2.20 -8.01 12.50
C ASN A 338 2.29 -8.80 11.19
N MET A 339 1.48 -8.41 10.20
CA MET A 339 1.38 -9.17 8.95
C MET A 339 2.68 -9.21 8.14
N SER A 340 3.60 -8.27 8.34
CA SER A 340 4.91 -8.24 7.67
C SER A 340 5.87 -9.30 8.21
N ARG A 341 5.58 -9.89 9.38
CA ARG A 341 6.33 -10.99 10.00
C ARG A 341 5.63 -12.33 9.85
N LEU A 342 4.88 -12.53 8.77
CA LEU A 342 4.14 -13.76 8.55
C LEU A 342 5.02 -14.99 8.53
N GLY A 343 6.20 -14.94 7.90
CA GLY A 343 7.13 -16.07 7.85
C GLY A 343 7.59 -16.49 9.24
N GLU A 344 8.00 -15.52 10.06
CA GLU A 344 8.34 -15.75 11.47
C GLU A 344 7.16 -16.32 12.25
N THR A 345 5.99 -15.73 12.11
CA THR A 345 4.77 -16.16 12.79
C THR A 345 4.41 -17.61 12.48
N LEU A 346 4.41 -18.00 11.20
CA LEU A 346 4.04 -19.35 10.80
C LEU A 346 5.07 -20.41 11.21
N THR A 347 6.35 -20.03 11.45
CA THR A 347 7.42 -20.98 11.78
C THR A 347 7.77 -21.03 13.27
N ASN A 348 7.60 -19.94 14.00
CA ASN A 348 8.18 -19.79 15.34
C ASN A 348 7.21 -19.24 16.40
N ALA A 349 5.96 -18.90 16.05
CA ALA A 349 5.04 -18.36 17.05
C ALA A 349 4.74 -19.35 18.19
N ASP A 350 4.64 -18.83 19.40
CA ASP A 350 4.20 -19.55 20.59
C ASP A 350 3.02 -18.79 21.24
N PRO A 351 1.84 -19.39 21.36
CA PRO A 351 1.44 -20.70 20.82
C PRO A 351 1.49 -20.74 19.28
N PRO A 352 1.71 -21.93 18.68
CA PRO A 352 1.83 -22.05 17.23
C PRO A 352 0.52 -21.69 16.51
N VAL A 353 0.62 -21.08 15.33
CA VAL A 353 -0.53 -20.94 14.43
C VAL A 353 -0.88 -22.32 13.88
N ARG A 354 -2.12 -22.78 14.11
CA ARG A 354 -2.66 -24.08 13.67
C ARG A 354 -3.70 -23.95 12.56
N ALA A 355 -4.29 -22.75 12.43
CA ALA A 355 -5.15 -22.43 11.30
C ALA A 355 -4.86 -21.02 10.78
N ILE A 356 -4.86 -20.86 9.46
CA ILE A 356 -4.81 -19.57 8.79
C ILE A 356 -5.95 -19.47 7.78
N VAL A 357 -6.71 -18.36 7.87
CA VAL A 357 -7.78 -18.04 6.90
C VAL A 357 -7.35 -16.82 6.10
N VAL A 358 -7.00 -17.03 4.84
CA VAL A 358 -6.51 -15.99 3.93
C VAL A 358 -7.62 -15.51 3.01
N TYR A 359 -7.85 -14.21 2.96
CA TYR A 359 -8.81 -13.58 2.07
C TYR A 359 -8.33 -12.19 1.66
N ASN A 360 -8.70 -11.73 0.46
CA ASN A 360 -8.24 -10.45 -0.08
C ASN A 360 -6.71 -10.29 -0.11
N SER A 361 -5.93 -11.38 -0.17
CA SER A 361 -4.47 -11.36 -0.09
C SER A 361 -3.84 -12.60 -0.70
N ASN A 362 -2.60 -12.45 -1.21
CA ASN A 362 -1.78 -13.56 -1.73
C ASN A 362 -0.39 -13.54 -1.05
N PRO A 363 -0.31 -13.86 0.28
CA PRO A 363 0.93 -13.72 1.04
C PRO A 363 2.10 -14.56 0.54
N ALA A 364 1.88 -15.73 -0.07
CA ALA A 364 2.95 -16.55 -0.63
C ALA A 364 3.75 -15.82 -1.74
N ALA A 365 3.13 -14.83 -2.41
CA ALA A 365 3.80 -13.98 -3.38
C ALA A 365 4.23 -12.63 -2.80
N VAL A 366 3.40 -12.00 -1.91
CA VAL A 366 3.56 -10.58 -1.56
C VAL A 366 4.23 -10.33 -0.21
N ALA A 367 4.25 -11.30 0.71
CA ALA A 367 4.88 -11.11 2.01
C ALA A 367 6.42 -11.15 1.90
N PRO A 368 7.13 -10.36 2.73
CA PRO A 368 8.60 -10.37 2.71
C PRO A 368 9.16 -11.70 3.25
N ASN A 369 10.45 -11.96 2.99
CA ASN A 369 11.12 -13.22 3.34
C ASN A 369 10.34 -14.45 2.82
N GLN A 370 10.11 -14.46 1.52
CA GLN A 370 9.26 -15.44 0.86
C GLN A 370 9.59 -16.89 1.21
N GLN A 371 10.87 -17.24 1.36
CA GLN A 371 11.26 -18.61 1.69
C GLN A 371 10.70 -19.07 3.03
N ARG A 372 10.74 -18.20 4.04
CA ARG A 372 10.20 -18.48 5.38
C ARG A 372 8.68 -18.57 5.38
N VAL A 373 8.02 -17.69 4.61
CA VAL A 373 6.57 -17.74 4.40
C VAL A 373 6.15 -19.06 3.75
N LEU A 374 6.84 -19.49 2.70
CA LEU A 374 6.56 -20.76 2.02
C LEU A 374 6.87 -21.98 2.94
N ALA A 375 7.91 -21.90 3.77
CA ALA A 375 8.18 -22.94 4.76
C ALA A 375 7.02 -23.08 5.75
N GLY A 376 6.46 -21.96 6.22
CA GLY A 376 5.28 -21.94 7.07
C GLY A 376 4.05 -22.56 6.41
N PHE A 377 3.74 -22.17 5.18
CA PHE A 377 2.58 -22.71 4.44
C PHE A 377 2.72 -24.21 4.10
N ARG A 378 3.94 -24.76 3.98
CA ARG A 378 4.17 -26.20 3.73
C ARG A 378 3.89 -27.09 4.95
N ARG A 379 3.69 -26.52 6.12
CA ARG A 379 3.38 -27.29 7.33
C ARG A 379 2.06 -28.03 7.14
N GLU A 380 2.07 -29.36 7.25
CA GLU A 380 0.86 -30.19 7.14
C GLU A 380 -0.05 -30.06 8.38
N ASP A 381 0.47 -29.62 9.52
CA ASP A 381 -0.27 -29.33 10.75
C ASP A 381 -0.94 -27.94 10.76
N LEU A 382 -0.71 -27.12 9.72
CA LEU A 382 -1.35 -25.82 9.52
C LEU A 382 -2.60 -25.97 8.65
N PHE A 383 -3.79 -25.91 9.21
CA PHE A 383 -5.02 -25.88 8.43
C PHE A 383 -5.16 -24.53 7.69
N THR A 384 -5.20 -24.57 6.38
CA THR A 384 -5.19 -23.36 5.52
C THR A 384 -6.46 -23.24 4.71
N VAL A 385 -7.21 -22.15 4.91
CA VAL A 385 -8.39 -21.79 4.11
C VAL A 385 -8.07 -20.56 3.29
N VAL A 386 -8.40 -20.55 1.99
CA VAL A 386 -8.17 -19.41 1.12
C VAL A 386 -9.45 -19.04 0.36
N LEU A 387 -9.90 -17.79 0.51
CA LEU A 387 -11.00 -17.20 -0.26
C LEU A 387 -10.37 -16.36 -1.38
N GLU A 388 -10.56 -16.75 -2.63
CA GLU A 388 -9.85 -16.12 -3.74
C GLU A 388 -10.65 -16.17 -5.06
N HIS A 389 -10.27 -15.34 -6.02
CA HIS A 389 -10.81 -15.36 -7.38
C HIS A 389 -10.12 -16.39 -8.28
N PHE A 390 -8.85 -16.65 -8.02
CA PHE A 390 -7.99 -17.51 -8.84
C PHE A 390 -7.14 -18.41 -7.96
N GLN A 391 -6.63 -19.49 -8.53
CA GLN A 391 -5.64 -20.32 -7.86
C GLN A 391 -4.29 -19.60 -7.86
N THR A 392 -4.09 -18.67 -6.90
CA THR A 392 -2.85 -17.92 -6.65
C THR A 392 -1.77 -18.80 -6.03
N ASP A 393 -0.56 -18.25 -5.81
CA ASP A 393 0.50 -18.99 -5.11
C ASP A 393 0.07 -19.42 -3.70
N THR A 394 -0.66 -18.58 -2.97
CA THR A 394 -1.19 -18.94 -1.65
C THR A 394 -2.24 -20.02 -1.73
N ALA A 395 -3.08 -19.98 -2.76
CA ALA A 395 -4.13 -20.97 -2.98
C ALA A 395 -3.56 -22.39 -3.17
N ASP A 396 -2.36 -22.55 -3.72
CA ASP A 396 -1.72 -23.87 -3.88
C ASP A 396 -1.41 -24.57 -2.55
N TYR A 397 -1.35 -23.82 -1.44
CA TYR A 397 -1.11 -24.35 -0.09
C TYR A 397 -2.40 -24.57 0.71
N ALA A 398 -3.55 -24.22 0.17
CA ALA A 398 -4.83 -24.34 0.88
C ALA A 398 -5.26 -25.80 1.07
N ASP A 399 -5.90 -26.08 2.21
CA ASP A 399 -6.65 -27.31 2.45
C ASP A 399 -8.05 -27.18 1.84
N ILE A 400 -8.66 -25.96 1.97
CA ILE A 400 -9.94 -25.61 1.38
C ILE A 400 -9.80 -24.28 0.61
N LEU A 401 -10.25 -24.28 -0.65
CA LEU A 401 -10.41 -23.07 -1.47
C LEU A 401 -11.89 -22.72 -1.58
N LEU A 402 -12.22 -21.45 -1.35
CA LEU A 402 -13.56 -20.91 -1.50
C LEU A 402 -13.58 -19.84 -2.60
N PRO A 403 -14.53 -19.94 -3.58
CA PRO A 403 -14.65 -18.98 -4.66
C PRO A 403 -15.29 -17.68 -4.16
N ALA A 404 -14.55 -16.57 -4.23
CA ALA A 404 -15.04 -15.24 -3.87
C ALA A 404 -15.59 -14.47 -5.09
N THR A 405 -16.54 -13.56 -4.85
CA THR A 405 -17.10 -12.66 -5.87
C THR A 405 -16.16 -11.52 -6.21
N THR A 406 -16.17 -11.08 -7.48
CA THR A 406 -15.51 -9.84 -7.94
C THR A 406 -16.39 -8.63 -7.66
N GLN A 407 -15.82 -7.40 -7.84
CA GLN A 407 -16.56 -6.15 -7.64
C GLN A 407 -17.81 -5.99 -8.52
N LEU A 408 -17.92 -6.71 -9.62
CA LEU A 408 -19.13 -6.68 -10.46
C LEU A 408 -20.31 -7.45 -9.85
N GLU A 409 -20.06 -8.29 -8.84
CA GLU A 409 -20.98 -9.31 -8.34
C GLU A 409 -21.47 -9.07 -6.92
N HIS A 410 -20.88 -8.13 -6.16
CA HIS A 410 -21.24 -7.90 -4.76
C HIS A 410 -21.51 -6.44 -4.44
N PHE A 411 -22.20 -6.23 -3.34
CA PHE A 411 -22.43 -4.91 -2.76
C PHE A 411 -21.25 -4.52 -1.86
N ASP A 412 -20.79 -3.26 -1.94
CA ASP A 412 -19.75 -2.75 -1.06
C ASP A 412 -19.79 -1.22 -0.93
N LEU A 413 -19.18 -0.69 0.13
CA LEU A 413 -19.01 0.72 0.40
C LEU A 413 -17.52 1.08 0.34
N HIS A 414 -17.15 2.11 -0.43
CA HIS A 414 -15.77 2.49 -0.62
C HIS A 414 -15.46 3.90 -0.10
N ARG A 415 -14.33 4.03 0.55
CA ARG A 415 -13.59 5.29 0.74
C ARG A 415 -12.40 5.32 -0.22
N SER A 416 -11.81 6.49 -0.39
CA SER A 416 -10.61 6.64 -1.22
C SER A 416 -9.41 7.14 -0.41
N TYR A 417 -8.22 6.91 -0.92
CA TYR A 417 -6.98 7.55 -0.47
C TYR A 417 -6.38 8.49 -1.53
N GLY A 418 -7.10 8.73 -2.64
CA GLY A 418 -6.66 9.58 -3.75
C GLY A 418 -7.66 10.63 -4.21
N HIS A 419 -8.90 10.60 -3.68
CA HIS A 419 -9.93 11.60 -3.91
C HIS A 419 -10.86 11.72 -2.69
N THR A 420 -11.88 12.56 -2.76
CA THR A 420 -12.75 12.96 -1.63
C THR A 420 -14.22 12.60 -1.88
N TYR A 421 -14.46 11.45 -2.53
CA TYR A 421 -15.80 10.93 -2.78
C TYR A 421 -15.99 9.58 -2.11
N ALA A 422 -17.05 9.46 -1.30
CA ALA A 422 -17.59 8.18 -0.88
C ALA A 422 -18.27 7.51 -2.08
N MET A 423 -18.10 6.22 -2.24
CA MET A 423 -18.64 5.49 -3.39
C MET A 423 -19.37 4.23 -2.97
N LEU A 424 -20.46 3.92 -3.65
CA LEU A 424 -21.16 2.66 -3.55
C LEU A 424 -20.76 1.74 -4.72
N ASN A 425 -20.47 0.51 -4.41
CA ASN A 425 -20.37 -0.57 -5.37
C ASN A 425 -21.66 -1.40 -5.33
N ALA A 426 -22.57 -1.16 -6.27
CA ALA A 426 -23.74 -2.00 -6.46
C ALA A 426 -23.39 -3.17 -7.38
N PRO A 427 -23.88 -4.40 -7.11
CA PRO A 427 -23.66 -5.53 -8.01
C PRO A 427 -24.32 -5.27 -9.37
N ALA A 428 -23.52 -5.37 -10.44
CA ALA A 428 -24.01 -5.21 -11.81
C ALA A 428 -24.53 -6.53 -12.41
N ILE A 429 -24.05 -7.66 -11.88
CA ILE A 429 -24.40 -9.02 -12.32
C ILE A 429 -24.59 -9.93 -11.11
N LYS A 430 -25.25 -11.06 -11.33
CA LYS A 430 -25.29 -12.15 -10.35
C LYS A 430 -23.91 -12.79 -10.18
N PRO A 431 -23.61 -13.40 -9.02
CA PRO A 431 -22.40 -14.18 -8.85
C PRO A 431 -22.21 -15.25 -9.92
N VAL A 432 -21.00 -15.36 -10.46
CA VAL A 432 -20.65 -16.35 -11.48
C VAL A 432 -20.32 -17.69 -10.82
N GLY A 433 -20.89 -18.76 -11.32
CA GLY A 433 -20.75 -20.09 -10.72
C GLY A 433 -21.39 -20.15 -9.34
N GLU A 434 -20.68 -20.70 -8.38
CA GLU A 434 -21.11 -20.78 -6.98
C GLU A 434 -20.34 -19.78 -6.08
N SER A 435 -19.71 -18.75 -6.67
CA SER A 435 -18.96 -17.77 -5.88
C SER A 435 -19.86 -16.96 -4.95
N LYS A 436 -19.33 -16.61 -3.77
CA LYS A 436 -20.06 -15.86 -2.74
C LYS A 436 -19.29 -14.64 -2.27
N PRO A 437 -19.98 -13.54 -1.89
CA PRO A 437 -19.36 -12.43 -1.18
C PRO A 437 -18.67 -12.89 0.11
N ASN A 438 -17.55 -12.27 0.46
CA ASN A 438 -16.86 -12.62 1.72
C ASN A 438 -17.78 -12.48 2.93
N THR A 439 -18.62 -11.44 2.96
CA THR A 439 -19.61 -11.23 4.04
C THR A 439 -20.58 -12.41 4.16
N GLU A 440 -21.05 -12.97 3.05
CA GLU A 440 -21.91 -14.15 3.05
C GLU A 440 -21.17 -15.39 3.55
N ILE A 441 -19.92 -15.60 3.10
CA ILE A 441 -19.10 -16.74 3.55
C ILE A 441 -18.94 -16.73 5.06
N PHE A 442 -18.60 -15.56 5.65
CA PHE A 442 -18.43 -15.46 7.10
C PHE A 442 -19.76 -15.56 7.88
N ARG A 443 -20.91 -15.13 7.32
CA ARG A 443 -22.24 -15.39 7.90
C ARG A 443 -22.53 -16.90 7.97
N LEU A 444 -22.29 -17.60 6.86
CA LEU A 444 -22.51 -19.06 6.78
C LEU A 444 -21.58 -19.81 7.73
N LEU A 445 -20.32 -19.39 7.87
CA LEU A 445 -19.40 -19.99 8.84
C LEU A 445 -19.85 -19.72 10.29
N ALA A 446 -20.34 -18.51 10.58
CA ALA A 446 -20.86 -18.18 11.90
C ALA A 446 -22.07 -19.06 12.26
N GLU A 447 -22.99 -19.26 11.32
CA GLU A 447 -24.14 -20.17 11.48
C GLU A 447 -23.68 -21.61 11.76
N ARG A 448 -22.72 -22.15 10.99
CA ARG A 448 -22.18 -23.52 11.16
C ARG A 448 -21.44 -23.70 12.48
N MET A 449 -20.87 -22.63 13.06
CA MET A 449 -20.22 -22.64 14.36
C MET A 449 -21.20 -22.36 15.53
N GLY A 450 -22.50 -22.17 15.24
CA GLY A 450 -23.51 -21.89 16.25
C GLY A 450 -23.42 -20.48 16.86
N PHE A 451 -22.92 -19.50 16.14
CA PHE A 451 -22.95 -18.12 16.56
C PHE A 451 -24.32 -17.52 16.27
N GLU A 452 -25.18 -17.43 17.29
CA GLU A 452 -26.58 -17.00 17.17
C GLU A 452 -26.78 -15.49 17.33
N ASP A 453 -25.72 -14.75 17.61
CA ASP A 453 -25.77 -13.31 17.87
C ASP A 453 -26.39 -12.53 16.70
N PRO A 454 -27.32 -11.58 16.96
CA PRO A 454 -28.10 -10.88 15.92
C PRO A 454 -27.25 -10.18 14.85
N TYR A 455 -26.08 -9.70 15.22
CA TYR A 455 -25.20 -8.96 14.31
C TYR A 455 -24.58 -9.84 13.20
N PHE A 456 -24.67 -11.18 13.28
CA PHE A 456 -24.34 -12.07 12.16
C PHE A 456 -25.45 -12.15 11.11
N LYS A 457 -26.64 -11.62 11.43
CA LYS A 457 -27.79 -11.56 10.50
C LYS A 457 -27.86 -10.25 9.72
N ASP A 458 -27.03 -9.25 10.07
CA ASP A 458 -26.99 -7.99 9.35
C ASP A 458 -26.68 -8.22 7.85
N SER A 459 -27.50 -7.62 6.98
CA SER A 459 -27.22 -7.57 5.54
C SER A 459 -26.07 -6.63 5.22
N ASP A 460 -25.54 -6.69 4.00
CA ASP A 460 -24.52 -5.74 3.55
C ASP A 460 -25.06 -4.30 3.54
N GLU A 461 -26.34 -4.10 3.26
CA GLU A 461 -27.00 -2.79 3.35
C GLU A 461 -27.12 -2.29 4.81
N ASP A 462 -27.43 -3.17 5.76
CA ASP A 462 -27.49 -2.79 7.18
C ASP A 462 -26.13 -2.37 7.68
N MET A 463 -25.07 -3.10 7.31
CA MET A 463 -23.71 -2.72 7.64
C MET A 463 -23.29 -1.41 6.97
N ALA A 464 -23.70 -1.15 5.71
CA ALA A 464 -23.44 0.15 5.06
C ALA A 464 -24.14 1.30 5.80
N LYS A 465 -25.40 1.12 6.22
CA LYS A 465 -26.11 2.10 7.06
C LYS A 465 -25.40 2.35 8.40
N GLN A 466 -24.92 1.27 9.04
CA GLN A 466 -24.14 1.39 10.30
C GLN A 466 -22.84 2.18 10.09
N ALA A 467 -22.11 1.92 8.99
CA ALA A 467 -20.87 2.62 8.64
C ALA A 467 -21.11 4.13 8.38
N LEU A 468 -22.26 4.48 7.81
CA LEU A 468 -22.63 5.85 7.45
C LEU A 468 -23.39 6.58 8.57
N ALA A 469 -23.77 5.92 9.65
CA ALA A 469 -24.55 6.51 10.73
C ALA A 469 -23.82 7.73 11.35
N GLY A 470 -24.45 8.91 11.27
CA GLY A 470 -23.89 10.16 11.78
C GLY A 470 -22.70 10.71 10.98
N VAL A 471 -22.56 10.31 9.71
CA VAL A 471 -21.65 10.96 8.76
C VAL A 471 -22.42 12.07 8.05
N ASP A 472 -22.02 13.30 8.30
CA ASP A 472 -22.72 14.47 7.76
C ASP A 472 -22.72 14.47 6.22
N GLY A 473 -23.89 14.75 5.63
CA GLY A 473 -24.06 14.95 4.20
C GLY A 473 -23.98 13.68 3.33
N ILE A 474 -23.87 12.47 3.91
CA ILE A 474 -23.79 11.22 3.17
C ILE A 474 -24.82 10.22 3.69
N THR A 475 -25.75 9.82 2.82
CA THR A 475 -26.71 8.74 3.11
C THR A 475 -26.56 7.59 2.11
N LEU A 476 -27.03 6.40 2.49
CA LEU A 476 -27.00 5.26 1.60
C LEU A 476 -27.91 5.48 0.38
N GLU A 477 -29.03 6.19 0.58
CA GLU A 477 -29.99 6.53 -0.49
C GLU A 477 -29.34 7.42 -1.56
N GLN A 478 -28.60 8.47 -1.14
CA GLN A 478 -27.85 9.31 -2.06
C GLN A 478 -26.78 8.52 -2.84
N LEU A 479 -26.10 7.60 -2.15
CA LEU A 479 -25.11 6.74 -2.78
C LEU A 479 -25.76 5.74 -3.76
N LYS A 480 -26.95 5.22 -3.46
CA LYS A 480 -27.71 4.36 -4.38
C LYS A 480 -28.15 5.11 -5.63
N GLU A 481 -28.55 6.38 -5.49
CA GLU A 481 -29.01 7.21 -6.61
C GLU A 481 -27.85 7.60 -7.54
N LYS A 482 -26.70 8.05 -6.97
CA LYS A 482 -25.60 8.66 -7.75
C LYS A 482 -24.38 7.76 -7.92
N GLY A 483 -24.23 6.72 -7.11
CA GLY A 483 -23.03 5.88 -7.04
C GLY A 483 -21.85 6.51 -6.28
N TRP A 484 -21.86 7.83 -6.06
CA TRP A 484 -20.82 8.58 -5.35
C TRP A 484 -21.36 9.87 -4.73
N VAL A 485 -20.76 10.29 -3.62
CA VAL A 485 -21.09 11.55 -2.91
C VAL A 485 -19.79 12.19 -2.42
N SER A 486 -19.63 13.50 -2.63
CA SER A 486 -18.49 14.25 -2.09
C SER A 486 -18.58 14.34 -0.56
N ILE A 487 -17.43 14.20 0.12
CA ILE A 487 -17.34 14.38 1.57
C ILE A 487 -17.15 15.85 1.99
N GLY A 488 -17.14 16.79 1.05
CA GLY A 488 -17.16 18.23 1.30
C GLY A 488 -15.96 18.76 2.10
N ILE A 489 -14.73 18.63 1.58
CA ILE A 489 -13.56 19.24 2.23
C ILE A 489 -13.29 20.65 1.68
N ALA A 490 -12.70 21.51 2.53
CA ALA A 490 -12.30 22.86 2.13
C ALA A 490 -11.20 22.82 1.03
N ASP A 491 -11.10 23.88 0.23
CA ASP A 491 -10.07 24.01 -0.80
C ASP A 491 -8.65 24.08 -0.22
N ALA A 492 -8.51 24.74 0.92
CA ALA A 492 -7.28 24.78 1.72
C ALA A 492 -7.59 24.35 3.17
N PRO A 493 -7.59 23.04 3.48
CA PRO A 493 -8.12 22.52 4.74
C PRO A 493 -7.41 23.05 6.00
N PHE A 494 -6.18 23.53 5.87
CA PHE A 494 -5.32 23.95 6.97
C PHE A 494 -4.86 25.42 6.84
N ALA A 495 -5.57 26.25 6.07
CA ALA A 495 -5.22 27.66 5.89
C ALA A 495 -5.16 28.43 7.22
N GLU A 496 -6.11 28.15 8.12
CA GLU A 496 -6.21 28.74 9.45
C GLU A 496 -5.82 27.74 10.57
N GLY A 497 -4.92 26.79 10.28
CA GLY A 497 -4.58 25.72 11.21
C GLY A 497 -5.68 24.67 11.34
N GLY A 498 -6.05 24.31 12.58
CA GLY A 498 -7.11 23.30 12.79
C GLY A 498 -6.67 21.87 12.46
N PHE A 499 -5.39 21.59 12.62
CA PHE A 499 -4.85 20.24 12.45
C PHE A 499 -5.46 19.28 13.48
N PRO A 500 -5.85 18.07 13.10
CA PRO A 500 -6.45 17.09 14.01
C PRO A 500 -5.40 16.40 14.92
N THR A 501 -4.41 17.17 15.39
CA THR A 501 -3.43 16.78 16.40
C THR A 501 -3.96 17.08 17.80
N PRO A 502 -3.38 16.52 18.88
CA PRO A 502 -3.74 16.89 20.24
C PRO A 502 -3.57 18.38 20.56
N SER A 503 -2.58 19.04 19.95
CA SER A 503 -2.32 20.47 20.10
C SER A 503 -3.20 21.37 19.22
N GLY A 504 -3.92 20.82 18.25
CA GLY A 504 -4.60 21.58 17.20
C GLY A 504 -3.67 22.21 16.17
N LYS A 505 -2.35 21.95 16.26
CA LYS A 505 -1.28 22.54 15.45
C LYS A 505 -0.51 21.49 14.67
N CYS A 506 0.24 21.91 13.64
CA CYS A 506 1.26 21.06 13.02
C CYS A 506 2.41 20.83 14.02
N GLU A 507 2.65 19.57 14.40
CA GLU A 507 3.61 19.22 15.44
C GLU A 507 4.99 18.93 14.85
N PHE A 508 5.91 19.90 14.88
CA PHE A 508 7.33 19.67 14.68
C PHE A 508 7.92 18.89 15.85
N TYR A 509 7.52 19.23 17.09
CA TYR A 509 7.73 18.41 18.27
C TYR A 509 6.44 17.65 18.59
N SER A 510 6.53 16.32 18.68
CA SER A 510 5.38 15.49 19.04
C SER A 510 5.64 14.73 20.34
N GLU A 511 4.95 15.09 21.42
CA GLU A 511 5.04 14.41 22.72
C GLU A 511 4.74 12.92 22.63
N ARG A 512 3.93 12.51 21.65
CA ARG A 512 3.62 11.09 21.39
C ARG A 512 4.81 10.25 20.92
N LEU A 513 5.91 10.90 20.58
CA LEU A 513 7.18 10.26 20.17
C LEU A 513 8.30 10.46 21.18
N LYS A 514 8.03 10.92 22.40
CA LYS A 514 9.05 11.20 23.43
C LYS A 514 9.97 10.02 23.75
N ASP A 515 9.44 8.79 23.69
CA ASP A 515 10.19 7.57 23.98
C ASP A 515 11.01 7.07 22.77
N PHE A 516 10.90 7.75 21.62
CA PHE A 516 11.63 7.44 20.38
C PHE A 516 12.49 8.62 19.93
N ASP A 517 11.93 9.57 19.17
CA ASP A 517 12.49 10.90 18.88
C ASP A 517 11.32 11.85 18.59
N PRO A 518 11.07 12.85 19.45
CA PRO A 518 9.93 13.76 19.29
C PRO A 518 10.08 14.72 18.11
N LEU A 519 11.30 14.89 17.58
CA LEU A 519 11.64 15.80 16.48
C LEU A 519 11.82 15.08 15.15
N PRO A 520 11.67 15.77 14.02
CA PRO A 520 12.12 15.27 12.72
C PRO A 520 13.59 14.84 12.76
N THR A 521 13.88 13.61 12.35
CA THR A 521 15.23 13.05 12.31
C THR A 521 15.43 12.16 11.09
N TYR A 522 16.69 11.90 10.72
CA TYR A 522 17.01 10.96 9.67
C TYR A 522 17.43 9.61 10.25
N ILE A 523 16.71 8.58 9.89
CA ILE A 523 17.01 7.18 10.21
C ILE A 523 17.46 6.52 8.92
N PRO A 524 18.72 6.06 8.81
CA PRO A 524 19.24 5.43 7.60
C PRO A 524 18.59 4.06 7.36
N PRO A 525 18.53 3.58 6.10
CA PRO A 525 18.19 2.20 5.80
C PRO A 525 19.10 1.22 6.55
N ARG A 526 18.57 0.06 6.97
CA ARG A 526 19.38 -0.97 7.63
C ARG A 526 20.39 -1.61 6.69
N GLU A 527 20.01 -1.75 5.43
CA GLU A 527 20.84 -2.33 4.37
C GLU A 527 21.18 -1.23 3.35
N ASP A 528 22.25 -0.52 3.60
CA ASP A 528 22.76 0.56 2.77
C ASP A 528 24.29 0.62 2.87
N ARG A 529 24.93 1.24 1.89
CA ARG A 529 26.40 1.36 1.83
C ARG A 529 27.00 2.18 2.97
N LEU A 530 26.23 3.11 3.55
CA LEU A 530 26.71 3.97 4.66
C LEU A 530 26.42 3.31 6.02
N SER A 531 25.21 2.74 6.18
CA SER A 531 24.79 2.12 7.44
C SER A 531 25.35 0.71 7.63
N ASN A 532 25.54 -0.05 6.54
CA ASN A 532 26.05 -1.42 6.58
C ASN A 532 27.11 -1.68 5.50
N PRO A 533 28.32 -1.06 5.60
CA PRO A 533 29.36 -1.18 4.59
C PRO A 533 29.90 -2.61 4.42
N THR A 534 29.79 -3.45 5.45
CA THR A 534 30.20 -4.85 5.36
C THR A 534 29.27 -5.67 4.48
N LEU A 535 27.96 -5.49 4.62
CA LEU A 535 26.97 -6.13 3.75
C LEU A 535 27.07 -5.58 2.33
N ALA A 536 27.23 -4.26 2.18
CA ALA A 536 27.36 -3.59 0.89
C ALA A 536 28.60 -4.01 0.07
N ARG A 537 29.69 -4.45 0.70
CA ARG A 537 30.84 -5.05 -0.02
C ARG A 537 30.49 -6.39 -0.66
N ARG A 538 29.53 -7.13 -0.07
CA ARG A 538 29.10 -8.44 -0.59
C ARG A 538 27.95 -8.30 -1.58
N PHE A 539 27.06 -7.35 -1.37
CA PHE A 539 25.84 -7.09 -2.13
C PHE A 539 25.74 -5.59 -2.41
N PRO A 540 26.41 -5.09 -3.48
CA PRO A 540 26.66 -3.66 -3.66
C PRO A 540 25.48 -2.88 -4.27
N LEU A 541 24.40 -3.53 -4.66
CA LEU A 541 23.28 -2.91 -5.37
C LEU A 541 22.04 -2.82 -4.48
N SER A 542 21.47 -1.63 -4.36
CA SER A 542 20.20 -1.40 -3.68
C SER A 542 19.05 -1.80 -4.60
N LEU A 543 18.28 -2.81 -4.21
CA LEU A 543 17.12 -3.27 -4.98
C LEU A 543 15.85 -2.55 -4.53
N ILE A 544 15.17 -1.91 -5.46
CA ILE A 544 13.80 -1.44 -5.30
C ILE A 544 12.85 -2.26 -6.18
N SER A 545 11.62 -2.50 -5.69
CA SER A 545 10.62 -3.30 -6.41
C SER A 545 9.31 -2.51 -6.57
N PRO A 546 9.29 -1.46 -7.43
CA PRO A 546 8.09 -0.67 -7.66
C PRO A 546 7.00 -1.50 -8.33
N PRO A 547 5.70 -1.10 -8.21
CA PRO A 547 4.62 -1.77 -8.92
C PRO A 547 4.83 -1.75 -10.44
N ALA A 548 4.64 -2.90 -11.11
CA ALA A 548 4.55 -2.96 -12.56
C ALA A 548 3.32 -2.18 -13.08
N HIS A 549 3.38 -1.69 -14.32
CA HIS A 549 2.33 -0.82 -14.86
C HIS A 549 0.96 -1.53 -14.97
N HIS A 550 0.96 -2.79 -15.37
CA HIS A 550 -0.26 -3.57 -15.58
C HIS A 550 -0.72 -4.35 -14.35
N PHE A 551 0.09 -4.43 -13.29
CA PHE A 551 -0.25 -5.18 -12.07
C PHE A 551 -0.61 -4.24 -10.92
N LEU A 552 -1.37 -4.76 -9.97
CA LEU A 552 -1.61 -4.14 -8.69
C LEU A 552 -1.16 -5.13 -7.60
N ASN A 553 0.08 -5.02 -7.15
CA ASN A 553 0.79 -6.08 -6.44
C ASN A 553 0.66 -7.40 -7.21
N SER A 554 0.16 -8.48 -6.60
CA SER A 554 -0.09 -9.76 -7.27
C SER A 554 -1.43 -9.83 -8.03
N THR A 555 -2.26 -8.77 -7.97
CA THR A 555 -3.55 -8.72 -8.68
C THR A 555 -3.34 -8.36 -10.14
N PHE A 556 -4.06 -8.99 -11.05
CA PHE A 556 -3.98 -8.88 -12.51
C PHE A 556 -2.75 -9.54 -13.17
N VAL A 557 -1.84 -10.13 -12.42
CA VAL A 557 -0.67 -10.83 -12.99
C VAL A 557 -1.13 -11.93 -13.96
N ASN A 558 -2.06 -12.77 -13.56
CA ASN A 558 -2.61 -13.85 -14.40
C ASN A 558 -3.28 -13.33 -15.68
N VAL A 559 -3.89 -12.13 -15.66
CA VAL A 559 -4.58 -11.53 -16.81
C VAL A 559 -3.61 -10.83 -17.77
N PHE A 560 -2.59 -10.15 -17.22
CA PHE A 560 -1.72 -9.27 -18.01
C PHE A 560 -0.25 -9.70 -18.09
N HIS A 561 0.15 -10.84 -17.51
CA HIS A 561 1.53 -11.29 -17.57
C HIS A 561 2.08 -11.39 -19.00
N LYS A 562 1.25 -11.75 -19.99
CA LYS A 562 1.62 -11.82 -21.41
C LYS A 562 1.86 -10.46 -22.06
N LYS A 563 1.45 -9.35 -21.42
CA LYS A 563 1.72 -7.98 -21.89
C LYS A 563 3.04 -7.43 -21.34
N GLU A 564 3.60 -8.06 -20.34
CA GLU A 564 4.90 -7.75 -19.78
C GLU A 564 5.94 -8.74 -20.35
N THR A 565 7.18 -8.33 -20.42
CA THR A 565 8.28 -9.15 -20.98
C THR A 565 8.80 -10.22 -20.03
N GLY A 566 8.07 -10.53 -18.95
CA GLY A 566 8.51 -11.40 -17.86
C GLY A 566 9.10 -10.60 -16.69
N PRO A 567 9.61 -11.27 -15.65
CA PRO A 567 10.34 -10.58 -14.59
C PRO A 567 11.61 -9.98 -15.17
N THR A 568 11.78 -8.67 -15.01
CA THR A 568 12.94 -7.92 -15.47
C THR A 568 13.68 -7.27 -14.31
N LEU A 569 14.97 -7.00 -14.51
CA LEU A 569 15.76 -6.14 -13.63
C LEU A 569 16.37 -5.01 -14.47
N GLU A 570 15.98 -3.77 -14.18
CA GLU A 570 16.63 -2.58 -14.72
C GLU A 570 17.96 -2.38 -13.99
N ILE A 571 19.05 -2.28 -14.72
CA ILE A 571 20.41 -2.11 -14.20
C ILE A 571 21.16 -1.05 -15.01
N HIS A 572 21.88 -0.14 -14.29
CA HIS A 572 22.67 0.90 -14.94
C HIS A 572 23.87 0.31 -15.69
N PRO A 573 24.26 0.84 -16.88
CA PRO A 573 25.42 0.35 -17.64
C PRO A 573 26.72 0.25 -16.82
N ALA A 574 26.97 1.21 -15.91
CA ALA A 574 28.13 1.20 -15.02
C ALA A 574 28.17 0.02 -14.05
N ASP A 575 27.00 -0.57 -13.72
CA ASP A 575 26.88 -1.74 -12.85
C ASP A 575 26.82 -3.05 -13.67
N ALA A 576 26.28 -2.99 -14.87
CA ALA A 576 26.14 -4.15 -15.77
C ALA A 576 27.50 -4.56 -16.37
N THR A 577 28.29 -3.60 -16.88
CA THR A 577 29.57 -3.86 -17.57
C THR A 577 30.58 -4.66 -16.73
N PRO A 578 30.86 -4.32 -15.45
CA PRO A 578 31.79 -5.10 -14.62
C PRO A 578 31.33 -6.55 -14.35
N ARG A 579 30.04 -6.83 -14.55
CA ARG A 579 29.40 -8.16 -14.36
C ARG A 579 29.22 -8.93 -15.66
N SER A 580 29.70 -8.39 -16.79
CA SER A 580 29.49 -8.96 -18.14
C SER A 580 28.00 -9.19 -18.45
N ILE A 581 27.14 -8.28 -17.99
CA ILE A 581 25.69 -8.34 -18.23
C ILE A 581 25.37 -7.48 -19.45
N GLU A 582 24.81 -8.11 -20.47
CA GLU A 582 24.28 -7.44 -21.67
C GLU A 582 22.76 -7.26 -21.54
N ASP A 583 22.20 -6.34 -22.34
CA ASP A 583 20.75 -6.17 -22.41
C ASP A 583 20.09 -7.47 -22.87
N GLY A 584 19.05 -7.90 -22.16
CA GLY A 584 18.37 -9.16 -22.43
C GLY A 584 18.99 -10.40 -21.81
N SER A 585 20.17 -10.33 -21.18
CA SER A 585 20.81 -11.49 -20.52
C SER A 585 19.90 -12.12 -19.45
N PRO A 586 19.83 -13.47 -19.38
CA PRO A 586 19.25 -14.13 -18.23
C PRO A 586 20.16 -13.94 -17.00
N ILE A 587 19.60 -13.46 -15.91
CA ILE A 587 20.35 -13.10 -14.70
C ILE A 587 19.71 -13.69 -13.44
N GLU A 588 20.55 -13.95 -12.44
CA GLU A 588 20.14 -14.23 -11.09
C GLU A 588 20.44 -13.01 -10.21
N VAL A 589 19.42 -12.55 -9.51
CA VAL A 589 19.49 -11.50 -8.48
C VAL A 589 19.50 -12.20 -7.13
N PHE A 590 20.49 -11.94 -6.27
CA PHE A 590 20.66 -12.72 -5.05
C PHE A 590 21.25 -11.93 -3.88
N ASN A 591 20.98 -12.44 -2.68
CA ASN A 591 21.66 -12.05 -1.45
C ASN A 591 21.73 -13.25 -0.47
N ASN A 592 22.01 -13.01 0.82
CA ASN A 592 22.10 -14.07 1.82
C ASN A 592 20.74 -14.71 2.20
N ARG A 593 19.60 -14.11 1.82
CA ARG A 593 18.25 -14.65 2.09
C ARG A 593 17.75 -15.54 0.97
N GLY A 594 18.13 -15.25 -0.27
CA GLY A 594 17.69 -16.03 -1.42
C GLY A 594 17.99 -15.37 -2.74
N SER A 595 17.34 -15.87 -3.79
CA SER A 595 17.52 -15.38 -5.15
C SER A 595 16.24 -15.50 -5.98
N PHE A 596 16.20 -14.77 -7.10
CA PHE A 596 15.19 -14.91 -8.13
C PHE A 596 15.82 -14.70 -9.51
N LEU A 597 15.19 -15.25 -10.55
CA LEU A 597 15.62 -15.10 -11.92
C LEU A 597 14.87 -13.97 -12.62
N ALA A 598 15.59 -13.22 -13.45
CA ALA A 598 15.05 -12.12 -14.23
C ALA A 598 15.78 -12.00 -15.57
N LYS A 599 15.24 -11.16 -16.44
CA LYS A 599 15.91 -10.69 -17.66
C LYS A 599 16.50 -9.31 -17.41
N ALA A 600 17.77 -9.10 -17.73
CA ALA A 600 18.41 -7.80 -17.60
C ALA A 600 17.81 -6.79 -18.59
N VAL A 601 17.59 -5.57 -18.12
CA VAL A 601 17.31 -4.38 -18.93
C VAL A 601 18.39 -3.35 -18.60
N VAL A 602 19.38 -3.24 -19.48
CA VAL A 602 20.49 -2.30 -19.29
C VAL A 602 20.03 -0.90 -19.70
N THR A 603 19.94 0.02 -18.73
CA THR A 603 19.32 1.33 -18.95
C THR A 603 19.85 2.39 -17.99
N ASP A 604 19.81 3.66 -18.42
CA ASP A 604 20.11 4.84 -17.60
C ASP A 604 18.90 5.35 -16.76
N ARG A 605 17.79 4.64 -16.79
CA ARG A 605 16.61 4.95 -15.96
C ARG A 605 16.86 4.75 -14.46
N THR A 606 17.79 3.87 -14.12
CA THR A 606 18.32 3.71 -12.77
C THR A 606 19.61 4.51 -12.62
N ARG A 607 19.93 4.92 -11.40
CA ARG A 607 21.26 5.48 -11.10
C ARG A 607 22.26 4.36 -10.78
N PRO A 608 23.59 4.59 -10.90
CA PRO A 608 24.58 3.64 -10.44
C PRO A 608 24.35 3.19 -8.99
N SER A 609 24.58 1.90 -8.73
CA SER A 609 24.35 1.18 -7.46
C SER A 609 22.89 0.99 -7.07
N VAL A 610 21.92 1.28 -7.97
CA VAL A 610 20.49 1.02 -7.76
C VAL A 610 19.96 0.16 -8.90
N VAL A 611 19.24 -0.90 -8.55
CA VAL A 611 18.55 -1.78 -9.51
C VAL A 611 17.05 -1.81 -9.21
N SER A 612 16.25 -2.02 -10.24
CA SER A 612 14.80 -2.00 -10.14
C SER A 612 14.19 -3.27 -10.74
N ALA A 613 13.43 -4.00 -9.93
CA ALA A 613 12.65 -5.16 -10.35
C ALA A 613 11.15 -4.89 -10.21
N PRO A 614 10.45 -4.42 -11.28
CA PRO A 614 9.01 -4.20 -11.21
C PRO A 614 8.26 -5.47 -10.79
N SER A 615 7.43 -5.40 -9.75
CA SER A 615 6.90 -6.57 -9.07
C SER A 615 5.40 -6.35 -8.70
N VAL A 616 4.60 -7.33 -8.23
CA VAL A 616 4.96 -8.65 -7.74
C VAL A 616 4.46 -9.72 -8.73
N TRP A 617 5.34 -10.58 -9.22
CA TRP A 617 4.97 -11.72 -10.05
C TRP A 617 4.46 -12.88 -9.19
N TRP A 618 3.53 -13.68 -9.72
CA TRP A 618 3.22 -14.99 -9.13
C TRP A 618 4.40 -15.93 -9.35
N ASN A 619 4.77 -16.67 -8.32
CA ASN A 619 5.90 -17.59 -8.34
C ASN A 619 5.77 -18.65 -9.45
N LYS A 620 4.57 -19.20 -9.61
CA LYS A 620 4.27 -20.20 -10.65
C LYS A 620 4.36 -19.68 -12.09
N LEU A 621 4.41 -18.37 -12.28
CA LEU A 621 4.49 -17.73 -13.60
C LEU A 621 5.90 -17.20 -13.94
N VAL A 622 6.88 -17.46 -13.09
CA VAL A 622 8.25 -16.98 -13.29
C VAL A 622 9.27 -18.12 -13.27
N PRO A 623 10.38 -17.98 -14.01
CA PRO A 623 11.47 -18.95 -13.96
C PRO A 623 11.98 -19.15 -12.52
N GLY A 624 12.28 -20.38 -12.16
CA GLY A 624 12.79 -20.72 -10.82
C GLY A 624 11.76 -20.64 -9.69
N GLY A 625 10.51 -20.26 -9.97
CA GLY A 625 9.41 -20.26 -8.98
C GLY A 625 9.59 -19.31 -7.80
N ARG A 626 10.31 -18.18 -8.02
CA ARG A 626 10.61 -17.19 -6.97
C ARG A 626 10.56 -15.78 -7.54
N ASN A 627 10.09 -14.83 -6.75
CA ASN A 627 10.06 -13.41 -7.09
C ASN A 627 10.98 -12.56 -6.19
N ALA A 628 10.97 -11.25 -6.36
CA ALA A 628 11.84 -10.32 -5.64
C ALA A 628 11.74 -10.43 -4.10
N ASN A 629 10.60 -10.90 -3.55
CA ASN A 629 10.44 -11.09 -2.10
C ASN A 629 11.30 -12.24 -1.54
N SER A 630 11.94 -13.05 -2.38
CA SER A 630 12.96 -14.01 -1.94
C SER A 630 14.20 -13.35 -1.34
N THR A 631 14.45 -12.08 -1.65
CA THR A 631 15.61 -11.32 -1.17
C THR A 631 15.27 -10.31 -0.06
N THR A 632 13.98 -10.06 0.24
CA THR A 632 13.55 -9.08 1.25
C THR A 632 13.61 -9.62 2.67
N SER A 633 13.70 -8.72 3.66
CA SER A 633 13.71 -9.06 5.09
C SER A 633 12.33 -8.83 5.74
N GLU A 634 12.11 -9.44 6.94
CA GLU A 634 10.92 -9.22 7.77
C GLU A 634 11.11 -8.06 8.78
N GLU A 635 12.19 -7.29 8.65
CA GLU A 635 12.44 -6.14 9.51
C GLU A 635 11.38 -5.06 9.30
N LEU A 636 11.07 -4.34 10.37
CA LEU A 636 9.97 -3.38 10.39
C LEU A 636 10.49 -1.94 10.31
N THR A 637 9.65 -1.03 9.82
CA THR A 637 9.92 0.42 9.82
C THR A 637 9.91 0.99 11.25
N ASP A 638 10.50 2.16 11.40
CA ASP A 638 10.57 2.97 12.62
C ASP A 638 9.19 3.28 13.24
N LEU A 639 8.27 3.78 12.42
CA LEU A 639 6.91 4.12 12.82
C LEU A 639 5.91 3.17 12.13
N GLY A 640 4.89 2.73 12.90
CA GLY A 640 3.79 1.94 12.38
C GLY A 640 4.12 0.51 11.96
N GLY A 641 5.35 0.01 12.19
CA GLY A 641 5.72 -1.39 11.98
C GLY A 641 5.49 -1.91 10.56
N GLY A 642 5.67 -1.08 9.53
CA GLY A 642 5.53 -1.45 8.12
C GLY A 642 6.67 -2.32 7.61
N ALA A 643 6.54 -2.87 6.40
CA ALA A 643 7.59 -3.67 5.78
C ALA A 643 8.69 -2.81 5.13
N THR A 644 9.94 -3.20 5.34
CA THR A 644 11.14 -2.54 4.80
C THR A 644 11.60 -3.16 3.48
N PHE A 645 10.70 -3.29 2.51
CA PHE A 645 10.98 -3.97 1.24
C PHE A 645 12.19 -3.44 0.47
N TYR A 646 12.56 -2.17 0.66
CA TYR A 646 13.62 -1.50 -0.07
C TYR A 646 14.91 -1.34 0.73
N ASP A 647 14.94 -1.77 1.99
CA ASP A 647 16.18 -2.08 2.71
C ASP A 647 16.65 -3.46 2.25
N ASN A 648 17.19 -3.52 1.03
CA ASN A 648 17.45 -4.77 0.35
C ASN A 648 18.68 -4.63 -0.56
N LEU A 649 19.83 -5.04 -0.04
CA LEU A 649 21.06 -5.13 -0.81
C LEU A 649 21.16 -6.48 -1.52
N VAL A 650 21.50 -6.44 -2.81
CA VAL A 650 21.66 -7.60 -3.69
C VAL A 650 22.94 -7.52 -4.53
N ASP A 651 23.33 -8.62 -5.12
CA ASP A 651 24.21 -8.64 -6.29
C ASP A 651 23.55 -9.39 -7.45
N VAL A 652 24.12 -9.27 -8.64
CA VAL A 652 23.56 -9.80 -9.88
C VAL A 652 24.65 -10.54 -10.65
N ARG A 653 24.31 -11.70 -11.19
CA ARG A 653 25.20 -12.47 -12.08
C ARG A 653 24.45 -13.04 -13.27
N VAL A 654 25.16 -13.25 -14.37
CA VAL A 654 24.62 -13.95 -15.54
C VAL A 654 24.38 -15.42 -15.18
N VAL A 655 23.21 -15.93 -15.54
CA VAL A 655 22.94 -17.38 -15.46
C VAL A 655 23.69 -18.04 -16.59
N LYS A 656 24.61 -18.95 -16.26
CA LYS A 656 25.26 -19.81 -17.26
C LYS A 656 24.33 -21.00 -17.53
N ASP A 657 24.16 -21.31 -18.80
CA ASP A 657 23.41 -22.49 -19.27
C ASP A 657 23.95 -23.79 -18.68
#